data_8461563e8861a2156688b0bf5e4281bf
#
_entry.id   8461563e8861a2156688b0bf5e4281bf
#
_cell.length_a   1.000
_cell.length_b   1.000
_cell.length_c   1.000
_cell.angle_alpha   90.00
_cell.angle_beta   90.00
_cell.angle_gamma   90.00
#
_symmetry.space_group_name_H-M   'P 1'
#
loop_
_entity.id
_entity.type
_entity.pdbx_description
1 polymer ?
#
loop_
_entity_poly.entity_id
_entity_poly.type
_entity_poly.pdbx_seq_one_letter_code
_entity_poly.pdbx_strand_id
1 'polypeptide(L)'
;MTSILDQDIMYLPGVGPKRKEILSKELNIQTWRDLLEYYPYKYVDRSKIYTIDELNGSIPFVQIKGKILSFEEFSNGTRRKRIVAHFSDGHGVVDLVWFRGTQYIYKTYALNTEYIVFGKPTIFGSRYQFAHPEIEKADELQLNEMGMQPYYSTMERMKTNGITSRTIEKLTKNLISRLPKDAISETLPVFIQRPLHLISREAAFKGIHYPKSLDELQHAQVRLKFEELFYVQLNILRYASDHRRKYRGYVFQRVGQIFNTFYQNNLPFDLTNAQKRVMHELRDDMASGKQMNRLLQGDVGSGKTLVALMTMLIAIDNGFQACIMAPTEILAEQHLTTIKEFLQGMDVRVELLTGIVKGKKRQEVLEALANGDINILVGTHAVIEDTVQFARLGLAVVDEQHRFGVAQRARLWAKSENPPHILVMTATPIPRTLAMTIYGDLDVSIIDELPPGRKHIQTIHKFDNQMTSLYNGIRQQIQQGRQVYIVFPLIKENEKNDLKDLEKGYESLLEIFPDFSISKVHGKMKPSEKEEEMRRFVSGETQILVATTVIEVGVNVPNASVMVILDAQRFGLSQLHQLRGRVGRGAKQSYCILVTSYKMSEETRKRIDIMCETNDGFRIAEADLKLRGPGDLEGTQQSGIAFDLKIADIARDGQLVQLARDEAQKIIEHDPTCQKVEYQLLWEHLKELRKTNINWSSIS
;
A
#
# COMPACT_ATOMS: atom_id res chain seq x y z
N MET A 1 0.69 30.47 25.28
CA MET A 1 2.18 30.55 25.36
C MET A 1 2.72 29.66 24.26
N THR A 2 3.65 30.14 23.43
CA THR A 2 4.33 29.32 22.44
C THR A 2 5.19 28.27 23.15
N SER A 3 5.05 27.01 22.78
CA SER A 3 5.84 25.92 23.37
C SER A 3 7.34 26.16 23.14
N ILE A 4 8.20 25.83 24.08
CA ILE A 4 9.66 25.90 23.90
C ILE A 4 10.12 25.04 22.70
N LEU A 5 9.35 23.99 22.38
CA LEU A 5 9.60 23.14 21.22
C LEU A 5 9.39 23.85 19.86
N ASP A 6 8.62 24.95 19.84
CA ASP A 6 8.37 25.73 18.62
C ASP A 6 9.47 26.79 18.38
N GLN A 7 10.50 26.80 19.24
CA GLN A 7 11.65 27.66 19.09
C GLN A 7 12.46 27.28 17.86
N ASP A 8 12.97 28.31 17.14
CA ASP A 8 13.78 28.10 15.94
C ASP A 8 15.06 27.30 16.27
N ILE A 9 15.41 26.37 15.39
CA ILE A 9 16.55 25.47 15.55
C ILE A 9 17.89 26.18 15.65
N MET A 10 17.97 27.42 15.16
CA MET A 10 19.18 28.26 15.22
C MET A 10 19.62 28.56 16.67
N TYR A 11 18.68 28.56 17.60
CA TYR A 11 18.97 28.81 19.02
C TYR A 11 19.48 27.58 19.78
N LEU A 12 19.52 26.43 19.11
CA LEU A 12 20.13 25.25 19.70
C LEU A 12 21.65 25.33 19.61
N PRO A 13 22.40 25.20 20.73
CA PRO A 13 23.87 25.18 20.71
C PRO A 13 24.40 24.11 19.76
N GLY A 14 25.30 24.57 18.87
CA GLY A 14 25.84 23.72 17.80
C GLY A 14 25.14 23.90 16.46
N VAL A 15 24.05 24.68 16.39
CA VAL A 15 23.39 25.05 15.14
C VAL A 15 23.62 26.52 14.84
N GLY A 16 24.56 26.81 13.93
CA GLY A 16 24.75 28.18 13.40
C GLY A 16 23.95 28.41 12.13
N PRO A 17 23.95 29.62 11.57
CA PRO A 17 23.13 29.95 10.38
C PRO A 17 23.32 29.01 9.19
N LYS A 18 24.56 28.60 8.89
CA LYS A 18 24.86 27.68 7.82
C LYS A 18 24.25 26.28 8.05
N ARG A 19 24.33 25.76 9.29
CA ARG A 19 23.74 24.46 9.63
C ARG A 19 22.24 24.53 9.62
N LYS A 20 21.62 25.61 10.11
CA LYS A 20 20.17 25.84 10.00
C LYS A 20 19.70 25.78 8.56
N GLU A 21 20.37 26.50 7.65
CA GLU A 21 19.99 26.52 6.23
C GLU A 21 19.98 25.10 5.62
N ILE A 22 21.01 24.29 5.93
CA ILE A 22 21.14 22.93 5.42
C ILE A 22 20.08 22.02 6.04
N LEU A 23 19.89 22.06 7.37
CA LEU A 23 18.89 21.26 8.06
C LEU A 23 17.46 21.57 7.57
N SER A 24 17.18 22.86 7.32
CA SER A 24 15.89 23.29 6.80
C SER A 24 15.66 22.83 5.35
N LYS A 25 16.67 22.98 4.46
CA LYS A 25 16.53 22.61 3.04
C LYS A 25 16.52 21.11 2.78
N GLU A 26 17.37 20.36 3.50
CA GLU A 26 17.58 18.93 3.21
C GLU A 26 16.67 18.01 4.05
N LEU A 27 16.29 18.42 5.27
CA LEU A 27 15.50 17.61 6.21
C LEU A 27 14.21 18.30 6.69
N ASN A 28 13.92 19.50 6.22
CA ASN A 28 12.79 20.32 6.67
C ASN A 28 12.76 20.56 8.20
N ILE A 29 13.93 20.56 8.85
CA ILE A 29 14.07 20.81 10.29
C ILE A 29 14.25 22.33 10.52
N GLN A 30 13.21 22.98 11.07
CA GLN A 30 13.19 24.42 11.32
C GLN A 30 13.10 24.74 12.82
N THR A 31 12.49 23.86 13.61
CA THR A 31 12.23 24.07 15.05
C THR A 31 12.86 22.95 15.89
N TRP A 32 12.88 23.15 17.21
CA TRP A 32 13.29 22.13 18.16
C TRP A 32 12.37 20.90 18.10
N ARG A 33 11.09 21.10 17.84
CA ARG A 33 10.10 20.04 17.62
C ARG A 33 10.48 19.17 16.43
N ASP A 34 10.82 19.79 15.29
CA ASP A 34 11.18 19.05 14.09
C ASP A 34 12.41 18.16 14.31
N LEU A 35 13.40 18.67 15.08
CA LEU A 35 14.58 17.86 15.43
C LEU A 35 14.23 16.72 16.39
N LEU A 36 13.35 16.94 17.38
CA LEU A 36 12.91 15.93 18.32
C LEU A 36 12.09 14.83 17.63
N GLU A 37 11.33 15.20 16.60
CA GLU A 37 10.51 14.27 15.80
C GLU A 37 11.26 13.72 14.57
N TYR A 38 12.56 14.01 14.44
CA TYR A 38 13.43 13.41 13.43
C TYR A 38 14.04 12.11 13.97
N TYR A 39 13.38 10.98 13.72
CA TYR A 39 13.71 9.70 14.32
C TYR A 39 14.90 9.01 13.65
N PRO A 40 15.71 8.24 14.43
CA PRO A 40 16.73 7.37 13.86
C PRO A 40 16.11 6.25 13.02
N TYR A 41 16.74 5.94 11.88
CA TYR A 41 16.29 4.84 11.02
C TYR A 41 16.89 3.49 11.40
N LYS A 42 17.97 3.50 12.18
CA LYS A 42 18.71 2.31 12.59
C LYS A 42 19.37 2.51 13.95
N TYR A 43 19.51 1.43 14.68
CA TYR A 43 20.27 1.38 15.93
C TYR A 43 21.35 0.32 15.84
N VAL A 44 22.49 0.58 16.49
CA VAL A 44 23.58 -0.36 16.59
C VAL A 44 23.92 -0.54 18.07
N ASP A 45 23.89 -1.79 18.50
CA ASP A 45 24.25 -2.14 19.87
C ASP A 45 25.75 -1.96 20.07
N ARG A 46 26.11 -1.08 20.99
CA ARG A 46 27.49 -0.82 21.45
C ARG A 46 27.71 -1.25 22.90
N SER A 47 26.78 -2.00 23.47
CA SER A 47 26.92 -2.47 24.85
C SER A 47 27.97 -3.55 25.04
N LYS A 48 28.27 -4.32 23.96
CA LYS A 48 29.23 -5.43 24.01
C LYS A 48 30.54 -5.04 23.34
N ILE A 49 31.67 -5.23 24.06
CA ILE A 49 33.01 -5.23 23.52
C ILE A 49 33.35 -6.69 23.20
N TYR A 50 33.68 -6.95 21.94
CA TYR A 50 34.09 -8.27 21.47
C TYR A 50 35.62 -8.39 21.55
N THR A 51 36.09 -9.60 21.71
CA THR A 51 37.49 -9.93 21.49
C THR A 51 37.73 -10.36 20.04
N ILE A 52 38.97 -10.28 19.56
CA ILE A 52 39.30 -10.57 18.14
C ILE A 52 39.02 -12.05 17.80
N ASP A 53 39.18 -12.94 18.75
CA ASP A 53 38.90 -14.36 18.62
C ASP A 53 37.41 -14.71 18.56
N GLU A 54 36.53 -13.83 19.09
CA GLU A 54 35.07 -13.97 18.95
C GLU A 54 34.54 -13.56 17.57
N LEU A 55 35.39 -12.97 16.72
CA LEU A 55 34.96 -12.50 15.40
C LEU A 55 34.55 -13.65 14.51
N ASN A 56 33.35 -13.57 13.95
CA ASN A 56 32.87 -14.46 12.91
C ASN A 56 32.25 -13.64 11.78
N GLY A 57 32.18 -14.19 10.58
CA GLY A 57 31.69 -13.48 9.40
C GLY A 57 30.17 -13.14 9.44
N SER A 58 29.43 -13.58 10.47
CA SER A 58 27.98 -13.36 10.60
C SER A 58 27.62 -12.08 11.38
N ILE A 59 28.58 -11.53 12.14
CA ILE A 59 28.31 -10.32 12.97
C ILE A 59 28.43 -9.07 12.10
N PRO A 60 27.36 -8.26 11.95
CA PRO A 60 27.35 -7.15 11.00
C PRO A 60 28.21 -5.95 11.44
N PHE A 61 28.33 -5.70 12.76
CA PHE A 61 29.16 -4.65 13.35
C PHE A 61 29.66 -5.10 14.72
N VAL A 62 30.92 -4.79 15.02
CA VAL A 62 31.56 -5.14 16.28
C VAL A 62 32.32 -3.94 16.86
N GLN A 63 32.51 -3.98 18.16
CA GLN A 63 33.33 -3.04 18.92
C GLN A 63 34.45 -3.85 19.61
N ILE A 64 35.69 -3.43 19.41
CA ILE A 64 36.88 -4.11 19.97
C ILE A 64 37.71 -3.06 20.71
N LYS A 65 38.15 -3.41 21.92
CA LYS A 65 39.09 -2.59 22.70
C LYS A 65 40.50 -3.13 22.52
N GLY A 66 41.48 -2.29 22.21
CA GLY A 66 42.85 -2.72 22.01
C GLY A 66 43.79 -1.56 21.72
N LYS A 67 45.00 -1.89 21.19
CA LYS A 67 46.07 -0.94 20.90
C LYS A 67 46.53 -1.06 19.45
N ILE A 68 46.92 0.06 18.85
CA ILE A 68 47.59 0.09 17.55
C ILE A 68 49.06 -0.26 17.78
N LEU A 69 49.50 -1.34 17.16
CA LEU A 69 50.87 -1.87 17.27
C LEU A 69 51.82 -1.20 16.27
N SER A 70 51.38 -1.07 15.02
CA SER A 70 52.18 -0.50 13.95
C SER A 70 51.30 0.03 12.82
N PHE A 71 51.91 0.84 11.96
CA PHE A 71 51.30 1.34 10.73
C PHE A 71 52.11 0.89 9.53
N GLU A 72 51.44 0.52 8.45
CA GLU A 72 52.01 0.24 7.14
C GLU A 72 51.39 1.14 6.07
N GLU A 73 52.21 1.69 5.18
CA GLU A 73 51.76 2.47 4.04
C GLU A 73 52.00 1.68 2.74
N PHE A 74 50.91 1.47 2.00
CA PHE A 74 50.99 0.84 0.69
C PHE A 74 50.73 1.88 -0.41
N SER A 75 51.69 1.96 -1.36
CA SER A 75 51.64 2.83 -2.53
C SER A 75 51.88 2.01 -3.79
N ASN A 76 50.86 1.77 -4.61
CA ASN A 76 51.00 1.00 -5.87
C ASN A 76 51.28 1.92 -7.04
N GLY A 77 52.30 2.79 -6.99
CA GLY A 77 52.72 3.62 -8.14
C GLY A 77 51.65 4.61 -8.67
N THR A 78 50.43 4.54 -8.20
CA THR A 78 49.34 5.46 -8.50
C THR A 78 49.14 6.42 -7.35
N ARG A 79 48.56 7.63 -7.59
CA ARG A 79 48.30 8.69 -6.58
C ARG A 79 47.48 8.25 -5.36
N ARG A 80 47.04 7.00 -5.27
CA ARG A 80 46.19 6.46 -4.17
C ARG A 80 47.02 5.70 -3.16
N LYS A 81 47.28 6.35 -2.02
CA LYS A 81 47.90 5.73 -0.85
C LYS A 81 46.84 5.08 0.02
N ARG A 82 47.12 3.85 0.56
CA ARG A 82 46.32 3.27 1.64
C ARG A 82 47.19 3.12 2.88
N ILE A 83 46.63 3.37 4.06
CA ILE A 83 47.26 3.09 5.34
C ILE A 83 46.56 1.91 5.99
N VAL A 84 47.35 1.00 6.53
CA VAL A 84 46.93 -0.13 7.34
C VAL A 84 47.51 0.04 8.73
N ALA A 85 46.69 0.00 9.78
CA ALA A 85 47.16 -0.09 11.16
C ALA A 85 46.87 -1.50 11.69
N HIS A 86 47.87 -2.12 12.25
CA HIS A 86 47.74 -3.42 12.94
C HIS A 86 47.26 -3.16 14.37
N PHE A 87 46.06 -3.65 14.68
CA PHE A 87 45.37 -3.41 15.95
C PHE A 87 45.21 -4.73 16.70
N SER A 88 45.55 -4.75 17.99
CA SER A 88 45.49 -5.96 18.83
C SER A 88 44.82 -5.67 20.18
N ASP A 89 43.98 -6.61 20.60
CA ASP A 89 43.37 -6.70 21.93
C ASP A 89 44.15 -7.61 22.89
N GLY A 90 45.28 -8.21 22.44
CA GLY A 90 46.04 -9.20 23.17
C GLY A 90 45.67 -10.66 22.84
N HIS A 91 44.52 -10.93 22.25
CA HIS A 91 44.06 -12.26 21.82
C HIS A 91 44.25 -12.51 20.32
N GLY A 92 44.32 -11.42 19.54
CA GLY A 92 44.51 -11.48 18.10
C GLY A 92 44.98 -10.17 17.49
N VAL A 93 45.10 -10.15 16.16
CA VAL A 93 45.45 -8.95 15.39
C VAL A 93 44.46 -8.77 14.23
N VAL A 94 43.93 -7.54 14.06
CA VAL A 94 43.09 -7.13 12.93
C VAL A 94 43.69 -5.92 12.22
N ASP A 95 43.34 -5.73 10.96
CA ASP A 95 43.83 -4.64 10.14
C ASP A 95 42.79 -3.52 10.05
N LEU A 96 43.19 -2.30 10.43
CA LEU A 96 42.39 -1.09 10.26
C LEU A 96 42.86 -0.38 8.97
N VAL A 97 41.99 -0.20 7.99
CA VAL A 97 42.37 0.22 6.63
C VAL A 97 41.71 1.53 6.22
N TRP A 98 42.52 2.48 5.76
CA TRP A 98 42.05 3.77 5.22
C TRP A 98 42.49 3.98 3.78
N PHE A 99 41.55 4.29 2.91
CA PHE A 99 41.77 4.63 1.50
C PHE A 99 41.66 6.14 1.21
N ARG A 100 41.17 6.92 2.19
CA ARG A 100 41.00 8.38 2.12
C ARG A 100 41.43 9.02 3.42
N GLY A 101 41.86 10.30 3.37
CA GLY A 101 42.30 11.04 4.56
C GLY A 101 43.59 10.54 5.18
N THR A 102 44.41 9.77 4.45
CA THR A 102 45.60 9.09 4.94
C THR A 102 46.63 10.03 5.59
N GLN A 103 46.72 11.28 5.15
CA GLN A 103 47.66 12.26 5.71
C GLN A 103 47.38 12.67 7.17
N TYR A 104 46.20 12.39 7.70
CA TYR A 104 45.81 12.73 9.07
C TYR A 104 45.93 11.56 10.04
N ILE A 105 46.01 10.30 9.56
CA ILE A 105 45.94 9.08 10.39
C ILE A 105 47.04 9.06 11.42
N TYR A 106 48.32 9.28 11.00
CA TYR A 106 49.46 9.29 11.89
C TYR A 106 49.44 10.45 12.93
N LYS A 107 48.72 11.53 12.64
CA LYS A 107 48.59 12.66 13.56
C LYS A 107 47.46 12.43 14.56
N THR A 108 46.48 11.64 14.19
CA THR A 108 45.28 11.41 14.98
C THR A 108 45.41 10.27 15.95
N TYR A 109 46.13 9.20 15.55
CA TYR A 109 46.23 7.95 16.33
C TYR A 109 47.68 7.68 16.72
N ALA A 110 47.90 7.47 18.02
CA ALA A 110 49.21 7.18 18.58
C ALA A 110 49.37 5.66 18.78
N LEU A 111 50.62 5.17 18.65
CA LEU A 111 50.97 3.81 18.96
C LEU A 111 50.82 3.51 20.46
N ASN A 112 50.53 2.27 20.79
CA ASN A 112 50.40 1.75 22.17
C ASN A 112 49.36 2.46 23.06
N THR A 113 48.54 3.30 22.48
CA THR A 113 47.40 3.94 23.17
C THR A 113 46.20 3.02 23.06
N GLU A 114 45.40 2.92 24.14
CA GLU A 114 44.16 2.15 24.13
C GLU A 114 43.04 2.87 23.37
N TYR A 115 42.50 2.19 22.38
CA TYR A 115 41.40 2.64 21.57
C TYR A 115 40.24 1.65 21.59
N ILE A 116 39.05 2.13 21.37
CA ILE A 116 37.89 1.34 21.01
C ILE A 116 37.63 1.54 19.52
N VAL A 117 37.68 0.45 18.79
CA VAL A 117 37.47 0.40 17.34
C VAL A 117 36.11 -0.18 17.05
N PHE A 118 35.29 0.55 16.30
CA PHE A 118 33.96 0.12 15.86
C PHE A 118 33.88 0.06 14.34
N GLY A 119 33.35 -1.03 13.82
CA GLY A 119 33.19 -1.21 12.38
C GLY A 119 32.64 -2.59 11.97
N LYS A 120 32.49 -2.76 10.67
CA LYS A 120 32.12 -4.06 10.08
C LYS A 120 33.37 -4.88 9.82
N PRO A 121 33.52 -6.05 10.45
CA PRO A 121 34.65 -6.96 10.14
C PRO A 121 34.45 -7.57 8.75
N THR A 122 35.48 -7.56 7.94
CA THR A 122 35.54 -8.22 6.64
C THR A 122 36.79 -9.09 6.59
N ILE A 123 36.73 -10.24 5.95
CA ILE A 123 37.90 -11.11 5.82
C ILE A 123 38.68 -10.73 4.56
N PHE A 124 39.95 -10.47 4.72
CA PHE A 124 40.88 -10.27 3.62
C PHE A 124 42.14 -11.11 3.83
N GLY A 125 42.35 -12.11 2.96
CA GLY A 125 43.36 -13.11 3.18
C GLY A 125 43.06 -13.97 4.42
N SER A 126 43.98 -14.01 5.36
CA SER A 126 43.88 -14.78 6.63
C SER A 126 43.45 -13.93 7.84
N ARG A 127 43.17 -12.65 7.66
CA ARG A 127 42.91 -11.73 8.78
C ARG A 127 41.58 -10.98 8.58
N TYR A 128 40.98 -10.58 9.72
CA TYR A 128 39.88 -9.61 9.69
C TYR A 128 40.41 -8.20 9.45
N GLN A 129 39.70 -7.43 8.63
CA GLN A 129 40.01 -6.03 8.39
C GLN A 129 38.75 -5.16 8.61
N PHE A 130 38.97 -3.92 9.03
CA PHE A 130 37.99 -2.88 9.18
C PHE A 130 38.31 -1.73 8.23
N ALA A 131 37.42 -1.47 7.26
CA ALA A 131 37.59 -0.38 6.31
C ALA A 131 36.98 0.91 6.89
N HIS A 132 37.82 1.97 7.03
CA HIS A 132 37.42 3.26 7.62
C HIS A 132 36.68 3.10 8.96
N PRO A 133 37.26 2.39 9.97
CA PRO A 133 36.59 2.20 11.26
C PRO A 133 36.41 3.53 12.01
N GLU A 134 35.42 3.58 12.89
CA GLU A 134 35.35 4.60 13.92
C GLU A 134 36.29 4.21 15.05
N ILE A 135 37.14 5.15 15.51
CA ILE A 135 38.14 4.91 16.55
C ILE A 135 38.06 6.03 17.59
N GLU A 136 37.93 5.66 18.85
CA GLU A 136 37.86 6.57 19.98
C GLU A 136 38.87 6.13 21.06
N LYS A 137 39.44 7.06 21.80
CA LYS A 137 40.31 6.71 22.94
C LYS A 137 39.48 6.09 24.04
N ALA A 138 39.99 5.01 24.63
CA ALA A 138 39.28 4.25 25.65
C ALA A 138 38.98 5.10 26.91
N ASP A 139 39.86 6.04 27.24
CA ASP A 139 39.71 6.94 28.43
C ASP A 139 38.64 8.04 28.25
N GLU A 140 38.27 8.38 26.99
CA GLU A 140 37.27 9.39 26.68
C GLU A 140 35.84 8.81 26.62
N LEU A 141 35.72 7.48 26.62
CA LEU A 141 34.44 6.77 26.60
C LEU A 141 34.05 6.35 28.03
N GLN A 142 33.00 6.96 28.56
CA GLN A 142 32.34 6.44 29.75
C GLN A 142 31.62 5.15 29.39
N LEU A 143 32.17 4.01 29.76
CA LEU A 143 31.62 2.67 29.51
C LEU A 143 30.15 2.49 29.95
N ASN A 144 29.68 3.34 30.89
CA ASN A 144 28.30 3.33 31.37
C ASN A 144 27.29 4.03 30.43
N GLU A 145 27.75 4.70 29.36
CA GLU A 145 26.87 5.31 28.34
C GLU A 145 26.73 4.44 27.08
N MET A 146 27.32 3.25 27.07
CA MET A 146 27.27 2.33 25.95
C MET A 146 25.90 1.63 25.90
N GLY A 147 25.02 2.17 25.10
CA GLY A 147 23.71 1.61 24.78
C GLY A 147 23.52 1.40 23.28
N MET A 148 22.29 1.44 22.85
CA MET A 148 21.93 1.38 21.44
C MET A 148 22.21 2.74 20.78
N GLN A 149 23.25 2.81 19.94
CA GLN A 149 23.57 4.06 19.23
C GLN A 149 22.60 4.31 18.09
N PRO A 150 21.94 5.48 18.05
CA PRO A 150 21.02 5.84 16.97
C PRO A 150 21.77 6.30 15.71
N TYR A 151 21.27 5.90 14.53
CA TYR A 151 21.74 6.37 13.25
C TYR A 151 20.65 7.17 12.54
N TYR A 152 20.97 8.41 12.16
CA TYR A 152 20.07 9.31 11.46
C TYR A 152 20.38 9.36 9.96
N SER A 153 19.35 9.45 9.15
CA SER A 153 19.49 9.60 7.71
C SER A 153 20.17 10.95 7.38
N THR A 154 21.09 10.94 6.43
CA THR A 154 21.82 12.15 6.00
C THR A 154 22.04 12.13 4.51
N MET A 155 21.80 13.26 3.86
CA MET A 155 22.04 13.45 2.43
C MET A 155 23.54 13.69 2.12
N GLU A 156 23.96 13.44 0.89
CA GLU A 156 25.36 13.62 0.47
C GLU A 156 25.85 15.06 0.70
N ARG A 157 24.99 16.06 0.40
CA ARG A 157 25.26 17.47 0.60
C ARG A 157 25.46 17.85 2.08
N MET A 158 24.80 17.16 2.99
CA MET A 158 24.99 17.35 4.43
C MET A 158 26.36 16.86 4.86
N LYS A 159 26.77 15.68 4.39
CA LYS A 159 28.08 15.05 4.70
C LYS A 159 29.23 15.94 4.23
N THR A 160 29.13 16.51 3.03
CA THR A 160 30.16 17.43 2.50
C THR A 160 30.29 18.73 3.32
N ASN A 161 29.23 19.13 4.04
CA ASN A 161 29.20 20.27 4.94
C ASN A 161 29.43 19.88 6.43
N GLY A 162 29.90 18.67 6.71
CA GLY A 162 30.23 18.21 8.06
C GLY A 162 29.02 17.90 8.95
N ILE A 163 27.82 17.73 8.36
CA ILE A 163 26.63 17.28 9.07
C ILE A 163 26.44 15.79 8.81
N THR A 164 26.87 14.97 9.77
CA THR A 164 26.77 13.52 9.75
C THR A 164 25.69 13.05 10.73
N SER A 165 25.34 11.75 10.71
CA SER A 165 24.46 11.13 11.70
C SER A 165 24.91 11.47 13.15
N ARG A 166 26.21 11.42 13.43
CA ARG A 166 26.79 11.77 14.73
C ARG A 166 26.62 13.25 15.10
N THR A 167 26.56 14.15 14.10
CA THR A 167 26.26 15.56 14.34
C THR A 167 24.81 15.71 14.78
N ILE A 168 23.87 15.03 14.12
CA ILE A 168 22.44 15.05 14.50
C ILE A 168 22.26 14.46 15.89
N GLU A 169 22.90 13.32 16.19
CA GLU A 169 22.90 12.71 17.51
C GLU A 169 23.33 13.69 18.61
N LYS A 170 24.43 14.42 18.41
CA LYS A 170 24.88 15.45 19.36
C LYS A 170 23.87 16.59 19.53
N LEU A 171 23.24 17.00 18.44
CA LEU A 171 22.22 18.06 18.48
C LEU A 171 20.97 17.60 19.24
N THR A 172 20.49 16.38 19.03
CA THR A 172 19.37 15.80 19.79
C THR A 172 19.71 15.62 21.27
N LYS A 173 20.94 15.21 21.60
CA LYS A 173 21.42 15.13 23.00
C LYS A 173 21.38 16.50 23.68
N ASN A 174 21.90 17.53 22.99
CA ASN A 174 21.86 18.91 23.49
C ASN A 174 20.41 19.41 23.66
N LEU A 175 19.52 19.07 22.73
CA LEU A 175 18.12 19.43 22.82
C LEU A 175 17.47 18.80 24.07
N ILE A 176 17.53 17.47 24.18
CA ILE A 176 16.87 16.73 25.28
C ILE A 176 17.41 17.15 26.66
N SER A 177 18.72 17.42 26.77
CA SER A 177 19.33 17.87 28.04
C SER A 177 18.90 19.27 28.48
N ARG A 178 18.39 20.10 27.56
CA ARG A 178 17.96 21.48 27.82
C ARG A 178 16.46 21.64 27.99
N LEU A 179 15.69 20.60 27.66
CA LEU A 179 14.25 20.66 27.85
C LEU A 179 13.91 20.71 29.34
N PRO A 180 13.13 21.69 29.81
CA PRO A 180 12.61 21.70 31.16
C PRO A 180 11.73 20.48 31.42
N LYS A 181 11.52 20.16 32.68
CA LYS A 181 10.50 19.18 33.06
C LYS A 181 9.16 19.63 32.49
N ASP A 182 8.36 18.69 31.98
CA ASP A 182 7.05 18.94 31.38
C ASP A 182 7.05 19.72 30.04
N ALA A 183 8.22 19.95 29.42
CA ALA A 183 8.30 20.57 28.09
C ALA A 183 7.63 19.71 27.00
N ILE A 184 7.64 18.39 27.19
CA ILE A 184 6.98 17.43 26.31
C ILE A 184 5.63 17.06 26.95
N SER A 185 4.61 17.79 26.56
CA SER A 185 3.25 17.55 27.04
C SER A 185 2.73 16.18 26.63
N GLU A 186 2.01 15.52 27.52
CA GLU A 186 1.33 14.28 27.20
C GLU A 186 0.14 14.54 26.26
N THR A 187 -0.09 13.62 25.36
CA THR A 187 -1.14 13.69 24.33
C THR A 187 -2.19 12.62 24.48
N LEU A 188 -1.86 11.51 25.17
CA LEU A 188 -2.80 10.41 25.41
C LEU A 188 -3.26 10.43 26.88
N PRO A 189 -4.56 10.35 27.16
CA PRO A 189 -5.08 10.23 28.52
C PRO A 189 -4.64 8.92 29.21
N VAL A 190 -4.60 8.94 30.52
CA VAL A 190 -4.17 7.79 31.35
C VAL A 190 -5.04 6.54 31.13
N PHE A 191 -6.33 6.72 30.83
CA PHE A 191 -7.24 5.60 30.53
C PHE A 191 -6.93 4.86 29.23
N ILE A 192 -6.16 5.47 28.29
CA ILE A 192 -5.61 4.79 27.10
C ILE A 192 -4.25 4.18 27.45
N GLN A 193 -3.38 4.94 28.13
CA GLN A 193 -2.01 4.51 28.40
C GLN A 193 -1.93 3.26 29.27
N ARG A 194 -2.69 3.21 30.39
CA ARG A 194 -2.61 2.12 31.38
C ARG A 194 -3.01 0.75 30.82
N PRO A 195 -4.17 0.58 30.18
CA PRO A 195 -4.57 -0.73 29.66
C PRO A 195 -3.64 -1.26 28.56
N LEU A 196 -3.01 -0.34 27.80
CA LEU A 196 -2.11 -0.67 26.72
C LEU A 196 -0.62 -0.71 27.14
N HIS A 197 -0.34 -0.55 28.42
CA HIS A 197 1.02 -0.51 28.97
C HIS A 197 1.95 0.47 28.25
N LEU A 198 1.41 1.61 27.79
CA LEU A 198 2.19 2.63 27.09
C LEU A 198 2.96 3.51 28.08
N ILE A 199 4.22 3.73 27.79
CA ILE A 199 5.07 4.67 28.54
C ILE A 199 4.68 6.13 28.26
N SER A 200 5.10 7.07 29.11
CA SER A 200 4.86 8.50 28.88
C SER A 200 5.52 8.99 27.61
N ARG A 201 4.97 10.05 27.02
CA ARG A 201 5.50 10.66 25.80
C ARG A 201 6.95 11.15 25.97
N GLU A 202 7.26 11.74 27.13
CA GLU A 202 8.63 12.17 27.44
C GLU A 202 9.61 10.98 27.49
N ALA A 203 9.22 9.88 28.17
CA ALA A 203 10.02 8.66 28.20
C ALA A 203 10.22 8.07 26.81
N ALA A 204 9.20 8.10 25.96
CA ALA A 204 9.27 7.61 24.60
C ALA A 204 10.24 8.43 23.73
N PHE A 205 10.23 9.77 23.81
CA PHE A 205 11.20 10.59 23.07
C PHE A 205 12.64 10.40 23.58
N LYS A 206 12.83 10.20 24.88
CA LYS A 206 14.15 9.86 25.41
C LYS A 206 14.61 8.48 24.96
N GLY A 207 13.73 7.48 25.04
CA GLY A 207 14.02 6.10 24.66
C GLY A 207 14.21 5.89 23.17
N ILE A 208 13.60 6.69 22.29
CA ILE A 208 13.82 6.58 20.83
C ILE A 208 15.16 7.18 20.42
N HIS A 209 15.64 8.23 21.08
CA HIS A 209 16.90 8.87 20.73
C HIS A 209 18.10 8.29 21.49
N TYR A 210 17.88 7.82 22.74
CA TYR A 210 18.96 7.33 23.63
C TYR A 210 18.49 6.09 24.40
N PRO A 211 18.16 4.99 23.71
CA PRO A 211 17.71 3.78 24.40
C PRO A 211 18.88 3.11 25.13
N LYS A 212 18.62 2.74 26.38
CA LYS A 212 19.61 2.00 27.21
C LYS A 212 19.58 0.50 26.92
N SER A 213 18.46 0.01 26.41
CA SER A 213 18.25 -1.39 26.07
C SER A 213 17.33 -1.55 24.85
N LEU A 214 17.29 -2.75 24.26
CA LEU A 214 16.36 -3.11 23.21
C LEU A 214 14.90 -3.01 23.68
N ASP A 215 14.63 -3.36 24.93
CA ASP A 215 13.31 -3.31 25.52
C ASP A 215 12.79 -1.86 25.65
N GLU A 216 13.66 -0.96 26.16
CA GLU A 216 13.32 0.48 26.21
C GLU A 216 13.05 1.07 24.83
N LEU A 217 13.85 0.67 23.84
CA LEU A 217 13.64 1.07 22.43
C LEU A 217 12.30 0.57 21.89
N GLN A 218 11.95 -0.69 22.15
CA GLN A 218 10.68 -1.26 21.70
C GLN A 218 9.48 -0.54 22.34
N HIS A 219 9.51 -0.29 23.63
CA HIS A 219 8.45 0.46 24.31
C HIS A 219 8.32 1.89 23.76
N ALA A 220 9.45 2.58 23.49
CA ALA A 220 9.44 3.91 22.89
C ALA A 220 8.84 3.89 21.48
N GLN A 221 9.24 2.92 20.64
CA GLN A 221 8.70 2.75 19.30
C GLN A 221 7.18 2.47 19.33
N VAL A 222 6.74 1.53 20.16
CA VAL A 222 5.31 1.19 20.29
C VAL A 222 4.50 2.42 20.70
N ARG A 223 4.99 3.19 21.69
CA ARG A 223 4.31 4.39 22.18
C ARG A 223 4.15 5.45 21.09
N LEU A 224 5.23 5.79 20.36
CA LEU A 224 5.21 6.83 19.35
C LEU A 224 4.43 6.38 18.10
N LYS A 225 4.58 5.14 17.66
CA LYS A 225 3.82 4.57 16.55
C LYS A 225 2.32 4.50 16.85
N PHE A 226 1.96 4.06 18.07
CA PHE A 226 0.56 4.02 18.48
C PHE A 226 -0.04 5.42 18.48
N GLU A 227 0.65 6.42 19.05
CA GLU A 227 0.17 7.80 19.08
C GLU A 227 -0.10 8.34 17.68
N GLU A 228 0.85 8.18 16.76
CA GLU A 228 0.73 8.64 15.38
C GLU A 228 -0.47 7.99 14.69
N LEU A 229 -0.57 6.66 14.76
CA LEU A 229 -1.68 5.90 14.16
C LEU A 229 -3.03 6.21 14.81
N PHE A 230 -3.05 6.40 16.12
CA PHE A 230 -4.27 6.72 16.87
C PHE A 230 -4.87 8.05 16.43
N TYR A 231 -4.07 9.10 16.32
CA TYR A 231 -4.56 10.40 15.87
C TYR A 231 -5.00 10.40 14.41
N VAL A 232 -4.34 9.61 13.56
CA VAL A 232 -4.82 9.35 12.18
C VAL A 232 -6.21 8.73 12.20
N GLN A 233 -6.39 7.64 12.96
CA GLN A 233 -7.67 6.94 13.03
C GLN A 233 -8.76 7.78 13.70
N LEU A 234 -8.42 8.50 14.77
CA LEU A 234 -9.36 9.38 15.47
C LEU A 234 -9.88 10.49 14.54
N ASN A 235 -9.00 11.08 13.73
CA ASN A 235 -9.42 12.11 12.77
C ASN A 235 -10.32 11.54 11.68
N ILE A 236 -10.01 10.39 11.12
CA ILE A 236 -10.79 9.70 10.10
C ILE A 236 -12.19 9.36 10.64
N LEU A 237 -12.26 8.70 11.81
CA LEU A 237 -13.51 8.29 12.43
C LEU A 237 -14.38 9.47 12.85
N ARG A 238 -13.75 10.54 13.32
CA ARG A 238 -14.46 11.78 13.62
C ARG A 238 -15.12 12.36 12.39
N TYR A 239 -14.37 12.46 11.27
CA TYR A 239 -14.93 12.96 10.02
C TYR A 239 -16.11 12.09 9.54
N ALA A 240 -15.94 10.76 9.57
CA ALA A 240 -17.03 9.83 9.23
C ALA A 240 -18.25 9.98 10.15
N SER A 241 -18.03 10.18 11.47
CA SER A 241 -19.10 10.42 12.44
C SER A 241 -19.84 11.73 12.17
N ASP A 242 -19.10 12.83 11.93
CA ASP A 242 -19.70 14.15 11.61
C ASP A 242 -20.52 14.05 10.31
N HIS A 243 -20.04 13.34 9.30
CA HIS A 243 -20.74 13.13 8.04
C HIS A 243 -22.03 12.31 8.25
N ARG A 244 -21.96 11.19 8.98
CA ARG A 244 -23.14 10.35 9.28
C ARG A 244 -24.21 11.07 10.11
N ARG A 245 -23.81 12.04 10.92
CA ARG A 245 -24.76 12.89 11.69
C ARG A 245 -25.42 13.95 10.85
N LYS A 246 -24.69 14.50 9.87
CA LYS A 246 -25.19 15.55 8.97
C LYS A 246 -26.20 15.01 7.95
N TYR A 247 -25.99 13.78 7.48
CA TYR A 247 -26.81 13.19 6.44
C TYR A 247 -27.58 11.97 6.97
N ARG A 248 -28.90 12.06 6.98
CA ARG A 248 -29.76 10.92 7.25
C ARG A 248 -29.87 10.06 5.98
N GLY A 249 -29.70 8.73 6.12
CA GLY A 249 -29.93 7.79 5.03
C GLY A 249 -31.39 7.40 4.88
N TYR A 250 -31.72 6.83 3.77
CA TYR A 250 -32.99 6.12 3.61
C TYR A 250 -33.02 4.88 4.50
N VAL A 251 -34.22 4.43 4.89
CA VAL A 251 -34.39 3.25 5.74
C VAL A 251 -35.02 2.13 4.91
N PHE A 252 -34.27 1.05 4.67
CA PHE A 252 -34.76 -0.11 3.95
C PHE A 252 -35.06 -1.24 4.94
N GLN A 253 -36.29 -1.27 5.45
CA GLN A 253 -36.72 -2.26 6.44
C GLN A 253 -37.19 -3.57 5.81
N ARG A 254 -37.68 -3.52 4.56
CA ARG A 254 -38.29 -4.66 3.92
C ARG A 254 -37.27 -5.47 3.12
N VAL A 255 -37.25 -6.77 3.36
CA VAL A 255 -36.77 -7.77 2.39
C VAL A 255 -38.05 -8.37 1.80
N GLY A 256 -38.45 -7.83 0.63
CA GLY A 256 -39.77 -8.04 0.08
C GLY A 256 -39.85 -9.23 -0.90
N GLN A 257 -40.87 -9.17 -1.75
CA GLN A 257 -41.18 -10.27 -2.65
C GLN A 257 -40.14 -10.40 -3.78
N ILE A 258 -39.62 -9.29 -4.30
CA ILE A 258 -38.65 -9.29 -5.41
C ILE A 258 -37.38 -10.02 -4.97
N PHE A 259 -36.82 -9.64 -3.82
CA PHE A 259 -35.64 -10.31 -3.26
C PHE A 259 -35.89 -11.80 -2.98
N ASN A 260 -37.02 -12.13 -2.34
CA ASN A 260 -37.31 -13.52 -1.97
C ASN A 260 -37.55 -14.40 -3.21
N THR A 261 -38.24 -13.90 -4.22
CA THR A 261 -38.41 -14.63 -5.51
C THR A 261 -37.08 -14.86 -6.19
N PHE A 262 -36.19 -13.85 -6.23
CA PHE A 262 -34.84 -13.98 -6.76
C PHE A 262 -34.05 -15.07 -6.00
N TYR A 263 -34.04 -14.99 -4.68
CA TYR A 263 -33.30 -15.92 -3.82
C TYR A 263 -33.77 -17.38 -3.95
N GLN A 264 -35.06 -17.60 -4.11
CA GLN A 264 -35.63 -18.94 -4.19
C GLN A 264 -35.57 -19.55 -5.60
N ASN A 265 -35.76 -18.74 -6.64
CA ASN A 265 -36.00 -19.24 -8.00
C ASN A 265 -34.90 -18.93 -9.01
N ASN A 266 -34.18 -17.80 -8.84
CA ASN A 266 -33.24 -17.31 -9.84
C ASN A 266 -31.76 -17.43 -9.41
N LEU A 267 -31.50 -17.77 -8.14
CA LEU A 267 -30.15 -17.94 -7.66
C LEU A 267 -29.55 -19.24 -8.21
N PRO A 268 -28.49 -19.21 -9.03
CA PRO A 268 -27.99 -20.39 -9.73
C PRO A 268 -27.16 -21.32 -8.84
N PHE A 269 -26.82 -20.92 -7.62
CA PHE A 269 -25.99 -21.66 -6.65
C PHE A 269 -26.18 -21.12 -5.23
N ASP A 270 -25.87 -21.94 -4.24
CA ASP A 270 -25.91 -21.52 -2.85
C ASP A 270 -24.84 -20.44 -2.55
N LEU A 271 -25.24 -19.43 -1.77
CA LEU A 271 -24.30 -18.42 -1.31
C LEU A 271 -23.27 -19.02 -0.35
N THR A 272 -22.02 -18.56 -0.47
CA THR A 272 -20.97 -18.86 0.50
C THR A 272 -21.28 -18.22 1.86
N ASN A 273 -20.64 -18.70 2.94
CA ASN A 273 -20.82 -18.12 4.26
C ASN A 273 -20.35 -16.66 4.29
N ALA A 274 -19.26 -16.33 3.57
CA ALA A 274 -18.78 -14.96 3.43
C ALA A 274 -19.81 -14.06 2.74
N GLN A 275 -20.44 -14.51 1.65
CA GLN A 275 -21.49 -13.74 0.98
C GLN A 275 -22.71 -13.55 1.86
N LYS A 276 -23.16 -14.56 2.62
CA LYS A 276 -24.26 -14.45 3.60
C LYS A 276 -23.93 -13.43 4.68
N ARG A 277 -22.73 -13.52 5.27
CA ARG A 277 -22.26 -12.54 6.28
C ARG A 277 -22.31 -11.12 5.75
N VAL A 278 -21.76 -10.88 4.57
CA VAL A 278 -21.75 -9.55 3.93
C VAL A 278 -23.16 -9.06 3.65
N MET A 279 -24.07 -9.92 3.18
CA MET A 279 -25.47 -9.53 2.98
C MET A 279 -26.16 -9.09 4.29
N HIS A 280 -25.85 -9.74 5.42
CA HIS A 280 -26.35 -9.28 6.72
C HIS A 280 -25.80 -7.90 7.09
N GLU A 281 -24.48 -7.68 6.93
CA GLU A 281 -23.84 -6.38 7.21
C GLU A 281 -24.48 -5.24 6.37
N LEU A 282 -24.68 -5.48 5.06
CA LEU A 282 -25.30 -4.52 4.15
C LEU A 282 -26.77 -4.20 4.53
N ARG A 283 -27.51 -5.25 4.89
CA ARG A 283 -28.92 -5.10 5.32
C ARG A 283 -29.03 -4.30 6.61
N ASP A 284 -28.21 -4.60 7.60
CA ASP A 284 -28.20 -3.92 8.88
C ASP A 284 -27.87 -2.43 8.72
N ASP A 285 -26.90 -2.11 7.86
CA ASP A 285 -26.56 -0.73 7.53
C ASP A 285 -27.74 0.01 6.89
N MET A 286 -28.37 -0.57 5.86
CA MET A 286 -29.49 0.05 5.15
C MET A 286 -30.75 0.19 6.02
N ALA A 287 -30.92 -0.65 7.04
CA ALA A 287 -32.00 -0.57 8.00
C ALA A 287 -31.74 0.44 9.14
N SER A 288 -30.51 0.89 9.34
CA SER A 288 -30.07 1.71 10.49
C SER A 288 -30.56 3.16 10.48
N GLY A 289 -31.08 3.67 9.36
CA GLY A 289 -31.44 5.09 9.17
C GLY A 289 -30.25 6.01 8.96
N LYS A 290 -29.02 5.47 8.90
CA LYS A 290 -27.80 6.16 8.52
C LYS A 290 -27.48 5.86 7.05
N GLN A 291 -26.85 6.80 6.36
CA GLN A 291 -26.35 6.52 5.02
C GLN A 291 -25.30 5.39 5.08
N MET A 292 -25.55 4.29 4.39
CA MET A 292 -24.53 3.27 4.18
C MET A 292 -23.47 3.79 3.22
N ASN A 293 -22.22 3.71 3.61
CA ASN A 293 -21.05 4.00 2.76
C ASN A 293 -20.03 2.88 2.98
N ARG A 294 -20.06 1.84 2.12
CA ARG A 294 -19.36 0.58 2.37
C ARG A 294 -18.53 0.12 1.19
N LEU A 295 -17.31 -0.35 1.49
CA LEU A 295 -16.40 -0.96 0.54
C LEU A 295 -16.55 -2.50 0.60
N LEU A 296 -16.98 -3.09 -0.50
CA LEU A 296 -17.05 -4.54 -0.69
C LEU A 296 -15.79 -5.02 -1.41
N GLN A 297 -14.95 -5.70 -0.67
CA GLN A 297 -13.73 -6.32 -1.18
C GLN A 297 -13.90 -7.81 -1.40
N GLY A 298 -13.22 -8.32 -2.40
CA GLY A 298 -13.15 -9.75 -2.66
C GLY A 298 -12.36 -10.01 -3.91
N ASP A 299 -11.79 -11.19 -3.99
CA ASP A 299 -11.00 -11.59 -5.15
C ASP A 299 -11.83 -11.58 -6.45
N VAL A 300 -11.16 -11.63 -7.60
CA VAL A 300 -11.84 -11.74 -8.90
C VAL A 300 -12.70 -12.99 -8.92
N GLY A 301 -14.01 -12.81 -9.19
CA GLY A 301 -14.99 -13.90 -9.23
C GLY A 301 -15.45 -14.44 -7.87
N SER A 302 -15.27 -13.69 -6.78
CA SER A 302 -15.85 -13.99 -5.46
C SER A 302 -17.36 -13.76 -5.36
N GLY A 303 -18.00 -13.26 -6.44
CA GLY A 303 -19.43 -13.00 -6.50
C GLY A 303 -19.89 -11.63 -6.01
N LYS A 304 -19.01 -10.63 -6.02
CA LYS A 304 -19.33 -9.22 -5.63
C LYS A 304 -20.54 -8.67 -6.40
N THR A 305 -20.62 -8.91 -7.71
CA THR A 305 -21.73 -8.46 -8.56
C THR A 305 -23.07 -9.05 -8.13
N LEU A 306 -23.07 -10.32 -7.69
CA LEU A 306 -24.28 -10.97 -7.17
C LEU A 306 -24.73 -10.34 -5.85
N VAL A 307 -23.81 -10.10 -4.93
CA VAL A 307 -24.08 -9.39 -3.66
C VAL A 307 -24.63 -7.99 -3.93
N ALA A 308 -24.03 -7.27 -4.87
CA ALA A 308 -24.51 -5.95 -5.27
C ALA A 308 -25.93 -6.00 -5.88
N LEU A 309 -26.22 -6.98 -6.75
CA LEU A 309 -27.54 -7.19 -7.31
C LEU A 309 -28.56 -7.44 -6.19
N MET A 310 -28.28 -8.37 -5.27
CA MET A 310 -29.17 -8.67 -4.14
C MET A 310 -29.43 -7.42 -3.28
N THR A 311 -28.42 -6.57 -3.10
CA THR A 311 -28.56 -5.29 -2.39
C THR A 311 -29.44 -4.31 -3.15
N MET A 312 -29.32 -4.26 -4.49
CA MET A 312 -30.20 -3.45 -5.34
C MET A 312 -31.67 -3.94 -5.29
N LEU A 313 -31.90 -5.27 -5.22
CA LEU A 313 -33.26 -5.81 -5.09
C LEU A 313 -33.91 -5.41 -3.75
N ILE A 314 -33.15 -5.33 -2.67
CA ILE A 314 -33.64 -4.78 -1.39
C ILE A 314 -34.08 -3.31 -1.56
N ALA A 315 -33.31 -2.50 -2.29
CA ALA A 315 -33.68 -1.09 -2.54
C ALA A 315 -35.00 -1.00 -3.34
N ILE A 316 -35.16 -1.86 -4.34
CA ILE A 316 -36.38 -1.92 -5.18
C ILE A 316 -37.58 -2.37 -4.35
N ASP A 317 -37.45 -3.37 -3.49
CA ASP A 317 -38.51 -3.81 -2.56
C ASP A 317 -38.99 -2.70 -1.61
N ASN A 318 -38.15 -1.68 -1.35
CA ASN A 318 -38.50 -0.52 -0.57
C ASN A 318 -38.98 0.70 -1.43
N GLY A 319 -39.20 0.50 -2.72
CA GLY A 319 -39.73 1.50 -3.64
C GLY A 319 -38.73 2.54 -4.12
N PHE A 320 -37.44 2.18 -4.14
CA PHE A 320 -36.36 3.03 -4.63
C PHE A 320 -35.73 2.46 -5.91
N GLN A 321 -35.12 3.33 -6.68
CA GLN A 321 -34.28 2.98 -7.83
C GLN A 321 -32.85 2.71 -7.37
N ALA A 322 -32.14 1.89 -8.13
CA ALA A 322 -30.71 1.64 -7.93
C ALA A 322 -29.91 1.94 -9.20
N CYS A 323 -28.64 2.25 -9.05
CA CYS A 323 -27.72 2.32 -10.19
C CYS A 323 -26.43 1.55 -9.92
N ILE A 324 -25.83 1.05 -11.00
CA ILE A 324 -24.47 0.48 -10.97
C ILE A 324 -23.59 1.18 -12.00
N MET A 325 -22.46 1.69 -11.53
CA MET A 325 -21.49 2.42 -12.35
C MET A 325 -20.27 1.54 -12.59
N ALA A 326 -19.91 1.38 -13.86
CA ALA A 326 -18.73 0.69 -14.31
C ALA A 326 -17.70 1.67 -14.92
N PRO A 327 -16.40 1.39 -14.84
CA PRO A 327 -15.36 2.29 -15.38
C PRO A 327 -15.31 2.35 -16.90
N THR A 328 -15.85 1.34 -17.60
CA THR A 328 -15.84 1.26 -19.07
C THR A 328 -17.18 0.79 -19.63
N GLU A 329 -17.44 1.09 -20.90
CA GLU A 329 -18.67 0.69 -21.58
C GLU A 329 -18.82 -0.84 -21.69
N ILE A 330 -17.72 -1.55 -21.99
CA ILE A 330 -17.71 -3.02 -22.06
C ILE A 330 -18.12 -3.64 -20.72
N LEU A 331 -17.62 -3.11 -19.61
CA LEU A 331 -18.03 -3.59 -18.28
C LEU A 331 -19.49 -3.27 -17.96
N ALA A 332 -19.96 -2.09 -18.35
CA ALA A 332 -21.36 -1.73 -18.18
C ALA A 332 -22.29 -2.68 -18.96
N GLU A 333 -21.94 -3.03 -20.19
CA GLU A 333 -22.67 -4.00 -21.01
C GLU A 333 -22.65 -5.41 -20.41
N GLN A 334 -21.49 -5.83 -19.86
CA GLN A 334 -21.39 -7.10 -19.16
C GLN A 334 -22.26 -7.14 -17.91
N HIS A 335 -22.25 -6.06 -17.10
CA HIS A 335 -23.14 -5.97 -15.96
C HIS A 335 -24.61 -6.03 -16.38
N LEU A 336 -24.98 -5.30 -17.43
CA LEU A 336 -26.34 -5.34 -17.97
C LEU A 336 -26.75 -6.77 -18.34
N THR A 337 -25.91 -7.44 -19.13
CA THR A 337 -26.17 -8.82 -19.60
C THR A 337 -26.31 -9.78 -18.42
N THR A 338 -25.34 -9.75 -17.50
CA THR A 338 -25.35 -10.62 -16.31
C THR A 338 -26.57 -10.34 -15.42
N ILE A 339 -26.92 -9.08 -15.18
CA ILE A 339 -28.08 -8.71 -14.36
C ILE A 339 -29.37 -9.15 -15.02
N LYS A 340 -29.52 -8.96 -16.35
CA LYS A 340 -30.71 -9.42 -17.08
C LYS A 340 -30.86 -10.93 -17.09
N GLU A 341 -29.76 -11.68 -17.21
CA GLU A 341 -29.76 -13.13 -17.10
C GLU A 341 -30.25 -13.59 -15.72
N PHE A 342 -29.74 -13.00 -14.65
CA PHE A 342 -30.17 -13.32 -13.29
C PHE A 342 -31.63 -12.94 -13.01
N LEU A 343 -32.13 -11.88 -13.61
CA LEU A 343 -33.49 -11.39 -13.41
C LEU A 343 -34.51 -11.93 -14.43
N GLN A 344 -34.13 -12.93 -15.21
CA GLN A 344 -35.03 -13.52 -16.21
C GLN A 344 -36.34 -13.99 -15.58
N GLY A 345 -37.48 -13.55 -16.15
CA GLY A 345 -38.81 -13.84 -15.65
C GLY A 345 -39.28 -13.02 -14.45
N MET A 346 -38.52 -12.03 -14.02
CA MET A 346 -38.89 -11.09 -12.95
C MET A 346 -39.32 -9.74 -13.53
N ASP A 347 -40.27 -9.08 -12.88
CA ASP A 347 -40.73 -7.73 -13.25
C ASP A 347 -39.79 -6.65 -12.68
N VAL A 348 -38.54 -6.62 -13.19
CA VAL A 348 -37.51 -5.64 -12.84
C VAL A 348 -36.91 -5.09 -14.13
N ARG A 349 -37.15 -3.82 -14.41
CA ARG A 349 -36.63 -3.16 -15.62
C ARG A 349 -35.22 -2.66 -15.43
N VAL A 350 -34.30 -3.14 -16.28
CA VAL A 350 -32.87 -2.78 -16.26
C VAL A 350 -32.49 -2.16 -17.60
N GLU A 351 -31.92 -0.94 -17.58
CA GLU A 351 -31.49 -0.20 -18.79
C GLU A 351 -30.05 0.24 -18.72
N LEU A 352 -29.46 0.48 -19.91
CA LEU A 352 -28.07 0.93 -20.08
C LEU A 352 -28.00 2.41 -20.42
N LEU A 353 -27.08 3.13 -19.78
CA LEU A 353 -26.74 4.51 -20.10
C LEU A 353 -25.22 4.71 -20.19
N THR A 354 -24.69 4.77 -21.40
CA THR A 354 -23.27 5.02 -21.70
C THR A 354 -23.13 6.12 -22.75
N GLY A 355 -21.90 6.50 -23.09
CA GLY A 355 -21.62 7.49 -24.13
C GLY A 355 -22.08 7.08 -25.55
N ILE A 356 -22.27 5.78 -25.79
CA ILE A 356 -22.76 5.26 -27.08
C ILE A 356 -24.26 5.45 -27.24
N VAL A 357 -25.03 5.46 -26.13
CA VAL A 357 -26.49 5.65 -26.16
C VAL A 357 -26.80 7.12 -26.46
N LYS A 358 -27.24 7.41 -27.69
CA LYS A 358 -27.48 8.77 -28.21
C LYS A 358 -28.89 8.95 -28.76
N GLY A 359 -29.24 10.20 -29.02
CA GLY A 359 -30.48 10.57 -29.71
C GLY A 359 -31.76 10.14 -28.98
N LYS A 360 -32.72 9.65 -29.72
CA LYS A 360 -34.05 9.30 -29.21
C LYS A 360 -34.03 8.25 -28.12
N LYS A 361 -33.19 7.22 -28.30
CA LYS A 361 -33.03 6.13 -27.27
C LYS A 361 -32.54 6.66 -25.94
N ARG A 362 -31.59 7.61 -25.94
CA ARG A 362 -31.11 8.26 -24.72
C ARG A 362 -32.22 9.02 -24.02
N GLN A 363 -33.02 9.77 -24.80
CA GLN A 363 -34.13 10.55 -24.25
C GLN A 363 -35.20 9.64 -23.63
N GLU A 364 -35.58 8.56 -24.31
CA GLU A 364 -36.51 7.54 -23.78
C GLU A 364 -36.05 6.96 -22.44
N VAL A 365 -34.74 6.64 -22.31
CA VAL A 365 -34.15 6.12 -21.06
C VAL A 365 -34.23 7.20 -19.97
N LEU A 366 -33.89 8.46 -20.27
CA LEU A 366 -33.91 9.55 -19.29
C LEU A 366 -35.32 9.85 -18.80
N GLU A 367 -36.31 9.86 -19.69
CA GLU A 367 -37.71 10.05 -19.35
C GLU A 367 -38.27 8.91 -18.48
N ALA A 368 -38.01 7.66 -18.86
CA ALA A 368 -38.42 6.49 -18.10
C ALA A 368 -37.74 6.43 -16.71
N LEU A 369 -36.49 6.89 -16.60
CA LEU A 369 -35.78 6.98 -15.34
C LEU A 369 -36.39 8.02 -14.40
N ALA A 370 -36.70 9.20 -14.93
CA ALA A 370 -37.31 10.29 -14.20
C ALA A 370 -38.75 9.99 -13.76
N ASN A 371 -39.47 9.16 -14.51
CA ASN A 371 -40.82 8.68 -14.16
C ASN A 371 -40.81 7.53 -13.15
N GLY A 372 -39.68 6.90 -12.91
CA GLY A 372 -39.57 5.74 -12.01
C GLY A 372 -39.82 4.37 -12.66
N ASP A 373 -39.98 4.32 -14.00
CA ASP A 373 -40.25 3.08 -14.74
C ASP A 373 -39.01 2.17 -14.84
N ILE A 374 -37.81 2.72 -14.63
CA ILE A 374 -36.57 1.96 -14.61
C ILE A 374 -36.19 1.69 -13.16
N ASN A 375 -36.02 0.41 -12.80
CA ASN A 375 -35.64 -0.01 -11.47
C ASN A 375 -34.11 0.04 -11.25
N ILE A 376 -33.33 -0.42 -12.26
CA ILE A 376 -31.88 -0.44 -12.20
C ILE A 376 -31.30 0.23 -13.43
N LEU A 377 -30.47 1.25 -13.23
CA LEU A 377 -29.69 1.88 -14.29
C LEU A 377 -28.24 1.38 -14.25
N VAL A 378 -27.79 0.76 -15.34
CA VAL A 378 -26.40 0.36 -15.54
C VAL A 378 -25.71 1.40 -16.42
N GLY A 379 -24.52 1.86 -16.06
CA GLY A 379 -23.83 2.82 -16.93
C GLY A 379 -22.39 3.11 -16.53
N THR A 380 -21.82 4.08 -17.22
CA THR A 380 -20.49 4.62 -16.92
C THR A 380 -20.62 5.95 -16.19
N HIS A 381 -19.61 6.82 -16.28
CA HIS A 381 -19.67 8.19 -15.76
C HIS A 381 -20.88 9.00 -16.30
N ALA A 382 -21.51 8.55 -17.39
CA ALA A 382 -22.75 9.15 -17.91
C ALA A 382 -23.88 9.21 -16.86
N VAL A 383 -23.91 8.27 -15.90
CA VAL A 383 -24.91 8.21 -14.80
C VAL A 383 -24.86 9.45 -13.89
N ILE A 384 -23.69 10.05 -13.72
CA ILE A 384 -23.50 11.23 -12.85
C ILE A 384 -23.66 12.57 -13.58
N GLU A 385 -23.95 12.59 -14.88
CA GLU A 385 -24.22 13.82 -15.63
C GLU A 385 -25.47 14.53 -15.09
N ASP A 386 -25.47 15.85 -15.10
CA ASP A 386 -26.55 16.66 -14.53
C ASP A 386 -27.91 16.43 -15.22
N THR A 387 -27.89 16.02 -16.48
CA THR A 387 -29.09 15.67 -17.27
C THR A 387 -29.77 14.38 -16.81
N VAL A 388 -29.08 13.52 -16.04
CA VAL A 388 -29.63 12.27 -15.53
C VAL A 388 -30.33 12.53 -14.20
N GLN A 389 -31.63 12.36 -14.18
CA GLN A 389 -32.46 12.55 -12.99
C GLN A 389 -33.17 11.24 -12.65
N PHE A 390 -33.10 10.83 -11.40
CA PHE A 390 -33.83 9.68 -10.87
C PHE A 390 -35.11 10.17 -10.19
N ALA A 391 -36.18 9.40 -10.29
CA ALA A 391 -37.39 9.68 -9.51
C ALA A 391 -37.09 9.48 -8.00
N ARG A 392 -36.41 8.41 -7.60
CA ARG A 392 -36.08 8.08 -6.20
C ARG A 392 -34.82 7.19 -6.13
N LEU A 393 -33.64 7.75 -6.30
CA LEU A 393 -32.40 6.96 -6.15
C LEU A 393 -32.15 6.64 -4.68
N GLY A 394 -32.13 5.35 -4.33
CA GLY A 394 -31.87 4.87 -2.97
C GLY A 394 -30.55 4.18 -2.77
N LEU A 395 -29.98 3.56 -3.83
CA LEU A 395 -28.70 2.85 -3.77
C LEU A 395 -27.88 3.12 -5.03
N ALA A 396 -26.62 3.48 -4.85
CA ALA A 396 -25.64 3.55 -5.92
C ALA A 396 -24.48 2.56 -5.66
N VAL A 397 -24.23 1.71 -6.65
CA VAL A 397 -23.12 0.76 -6.66
C VAL A 397 -22.04 1.31 -7.58
N VAL A 398 -20.78 1.33 -7.12
CA VAL A 398 -19.61 1.80 -7.89
C VAL A 398 -18.63 0.64 -8.01
N ASP A 399 -18.40 0.19 -9.24
CA ASP A 399 -17.43 -0.89 -9.50
C ASP A 399 -16.05 -0.32 -9.80
N GLU A 400 -14.99 -0.96 -9.29
CA GLU A 400 -13.57 -0.59 -9.45
C GLU A 400 -13.27 0.86 -9.02
N GLN A 401 -13.44 1.14 -7.74
CA GLN A 401 -13.31 2.48 -7.12
C GLN A 401 -12.06 3.26 -7.51
N HIS A 402 -10.92 2.59 -7.72
CA HIS A 402 -9.64 3.26 -8.01
C HIS A 402 -9.69 4.17 -9.26
N ARG A 403 -10.75 4.07 -10.06
CA ARG A 403 -11.02 4.91 -11.25
C ARG A 403 -12.06 6.02 -11.01
N PHE A 404 -12.68 6.06 -9.82
CA PHE A 404 -13.69 7.07 -9.46
C PHE A 404 -13.22 7.91 -8.26
N GLY A 405 -12.95 9.20 -8.50
CA GLY A 405 -12.52 10.14 -7.47
C GLY A 405 -13.65 10.53 -6.49
N VAL A 406 -13.26 11.12 -5.36
CA VAL A 406 -14.18 11.65 -4.32
C VAL A 406 -15.21 12.63 -4.89
N ALA A 407 -14.80 13.50 -5.81
CA ALA A 407 -15.68 14.47 -6.46
C ALA A 407 -16.82 13.81 -7.26
N GLN A 408 -16.63 12.63 -7.81
CA GLN A 408 -17.64 11.89 -8.55
C GLN A 408 -18.66 11.24 -7.61
N ARG A 409 -18.24 10.76 -6.44
CA ARG A 409 -19.16 10.27 -5.39
C ARG A 409 -20.03 11.40 -4.85
N ALA A 410 -19.47 12.58 -4.65
CA ALA A 410 -20.21 13.75 -4.21
C ALA A 410 -21.34 14.14 -5.18
N ARG A 411 -21.14 13.96 -6.50
CA ARG A 411 -22.19 14.17 -7.51
C ARG A 411 -23.32 13.15 -7.42
N LEU A 412 -23.03 11.89 -7.03
CA LEU A 412 -24.09 10.90 -6.78
C LEU A 412 -24.97 11.31 -5.59
N TRP A 413 -24.38 11.88 -4.55
CA TRP A 413 -25.14 12.37 -3.39
C TRP A 413 -26.13 13.49 -3.75
N ALA A 414 -25.75 14.33 -4.70
CA ALA A 414 -26.62 15.44 -5.18
C ALA A 414 -27.80 14.99 -6.05
N LYS A 415 -27.90 13.69 -6.41
CA LYS A 415 -28.97 13.14 -7.26
C LYS A 415 -30.28 12.84 -6.52
N SER A 416 -30.33 12.97 -5.20
CA SER A 416 -31.50 12.69 -4.36
C SER A 416 -31.60 13.71 -3.23
N GLU A 417 -32.82 13.94 -2.70
CA GLU A 417 -33.05 14.81 -1.54
C GLU A 417 -32.27 14.35 -0.31
N ASN A 418 -32.30 13.03 -0.04
CA ASN A 418 -31.39 12.39 0.93
C ASN A 418 -30.33 11.64 0.15
N PRO A 419 -29.06 11.65 0.61
CA PRO A 419 -28.00 10.93 -0.08
C PRO A 419 -28.31 9.43 -0.15
N PRO A 420 -28.18 8.80 -1.33
CA PRO A 420 -28.40 7.37 -1.49
C PRO A 420 -27.37 6.57 -0.71
N HIS A 421 -27.66 5.33 -0.39
CA HIS A 421 -26.66 4.38 0.08
C HIS A 421 -25.61 4.15 -0.99
N ILE A 422 -24.35 4.03 -0.60
CA ILE A 422 -23.22 3.81 -1.51
C ILE A 422 -22.58 2.46 -1.19
N LEU A 423 -22.49 1.61 -2.19
CA LEU A 423 -21.74 0.37 -2.17
C LEU A 423 -20.60 0.45 -3.19
N VAL A 424 -19.38 0.51 -2.72
CA VAL A 424 -18.19 0.53 -3.56
C VAL A 424 -17.64 -0.88 -3.67
N MET A 425 -17.31 -1.34 -4.86
CA MET A 425 -16.71 -2.65 -5.08
C MET A 425 -15.29 -2.52 -5.60
N THR A 426 -14.41 -3.43 -5.19
CA THR A 426 -13.08 -3.58 -5.77
C THR A 426 -12.70 -5.04 -5.92
N ALA A 427 -12.10 -5.38 -7.06
CA ALA A 427 -11.53 -6.69 -7.32
C ALA A 427 -10.05 -6.79 -6.91
N THR A 428 -9.43 -5.66 -6.54
CA THR A 428 -8.10 -5.65 -5.94
C THR A 428 -8.23 -5.88 -4.45
N PRO A 429 -7.78 -7.00 -3.90
CA PRO A 429 -7.67 -7.16 -2.48
C PRO A 429 -6.70 -6.10 -1.94
N ILE A 430 -7.18 -5.32 -0.98
CA ILE A 430 -6.37 -4.31 -0.27
C ILE A 430 -6.24 -4.83 1.17
N PRO A 431 -5.04 -4.88 1.75
CA PRO A 431 -4.89 -5.27 3.14
C PRO A 431 -5.87 -4.50 4.02
N ARG A 432 -6.54 -5.20 4.93
CA ARG A 432 -7.61 -4.63 5.75
C ARG A 432 -7.17 -3.37 6.49
N THR A 433 -5.96 -3.38 7.02
CA THR A 433 -5.36 -2.26 7.74
C THR A 433 -5.16 -1.03 6.85
N LEU A 434 -4.72 -1.27 5.61
CA LEU A 434 -4.55 -0.20 4.62
C LEU A 434 -5.90 0.34 4.16
N ALA A 435 -6.88 -0.53 3.93
CA ALA A 435 -8.24 -0.14 3.57
C ALA A 435 -8.90 0.74 4.65
N MET A 436 -8.77 0.36 5.92
CA MET A 436 -9.30 1.12 7.06
C MET A 436 -8.62 2.49 7.23
N THR A 437 -7.45 2.68 6.67
CA THR A 437 -6.71 3.93 6.76
C THR A 437 -6.96 4.81 5.54
N ILE A 438 -6.89 4.25 4.33
CA ILE A 438 -7.07 5.01 3.07
C ILE A 438 -8.54 5.33 2.82
N TYR A 439 -9.44 4.39 3.14
CA TYR A 439 -10.89 4.53 2.93
C TYR A 439 -11.63 4.60 4.27
N GLY A 440 -11.09 5.35 5.21
CA GLY A 440 -11.56 5.36 6.59
C GLY A 440 -12.99 5.91 6.78
N ASP A 441 -13.54 6.56 5.75
CA ASP A 441 -14.94 6.96 5.63
C ASP A 441 -15.86 5.81 5.19
N LEU A 442 -15.29 4.70 4.68
CA LEU A 442 -16.01 3.51 4.26
C LEU A 442 -15.94 2.41 5.33
N ASP A 443 -17.07 1.80 5.62
CA ASP A 443 -17.08 0.50 6.32
C ASP A 443 -16.63 -0.59 5.35
N VAL A 444 -15.89 -1.59 5.82
CA VAL A 444 -15.29 -2.61 4.94
C VAL A 444 -15.93 -3.97 5.16
N SER A 445 -16.44 -4.56 4.08
CA SER A 445 -16.90 -5.95 4.02
C SER A 445 -16.01 -6.77 3.09
N ILE A 446 -15.67 -7.98 3.49
CA ILE A 446 -14.75 -8.86 2.76
C ILE A 446 -15.44 -10.17 2.39
N ILE A 447 -15.40 -10.53 1.10
CA ILE A 447 -15.72 -11.87 0.61
C ILE A 447 -14.41 -12.62 0.45
N ASP A 448 -14.06 -13.40 1.46
CA ASP A 448 -12.84 -14.19 1.59
C ASP A 448 -13.00 -15.65 1.15
N GLU A 449 -14.15 -15.99 0.56
CA GLU A 449 -14.46 -17.31 0.03
C GLU A 449 -14.74 -17.22 -1.48
N LEU A 450 -14.32 -18.26 -2.22
CA LEU A 450 -14.69 -18.43 -3.62
C LEU A 450 -15.96 -19.26 -3.74
N PRO A 451 -16.82 -19.00 -4.74
CA PRO A 451 -18.00 -19.82 -5.01
C PRO A 451 -17.65 -21.30 -5.25
N PRO A 452 -18.52 -22.24 -4.85
CA PRO A 452 -18.29 -23.66 -5.04
C PRO A 452 -18.11 -24.00 -6.53
N GLY A 453 -17.26 -25.02 -6.82
CA GLY A 453 -16.98 -25.47 -8.18
C GLY A 453 -15.87 -24.72 -8.93
N ARG A 454 -15.35 -23.64 -8.39
CA ARG A 454 -14.22 -22.91 -8.99
C ARG A 454 -12.90 -23.62 -8.67
N LYS A 455 -12.10 -23.90 -9.73
CA LYS A 455 -10.78 -24.50 -9.58
C LYS A 455 -9.70 -23.45 -9.34
N HIS A 456 -8.76 -23.76 -8.46
CA HIS A 456 -7.58 -22.90 -8.27
C HIS A 456 -6.77 -22.79 -9.57
N ILE A 457 -6.32 -21.58 -9.87
CA ILE A 457 -5.45 -21.32 -11.03
C ILE A 457 -4.04 -21.84 -10.67
N GLN A 458 -3.52 -22.71 -11.52
CA GLN A 458 -2.15 -23.22 -11.33
C GLN A 458 -1.15 -22.18 -11.87
N THR A 459 -0.40 -21.58 -10.96
CA THR A 459 0.65 -20.61 -11.34
C THR A 459 1.98 -21.33 -11.49
N ILE A 460 2.66 -21.12 -12.62
CA ILE A 460 3.90 -21.81 -13.00
C ILE A 460 4.94 -20.74 -13.34
N HIS A 461 6.11 -20.83 -12.74
CA HIS A 461 7.26 -20.01 -13.09
C HIS A 461 8.10 -20.71 -14.17
N LYS A 462 8.50 -19.98 -15.21
CA LYS A 462 9.43 -20.42 -16.26
C LYS A 462 10.47 -19.34 -16.54
N PHE A 463 11.66 -19.78 -16.94
CA PHE A 463 12.68 -18.87 -17.43
C PHE A 463 12.58 -18.65 -18.94
N ASP A 464 13.13 -17.56 -19.44
CA ASP A 464 13.18 -17.17 -20.85
C ASP A 464 13.84 -18.24 -21.75
N ASN A 465 14.74 -19.06 -21.26
CA ASN A 465 15.34 -20.18 -21.98
C ASN A 465 14.38 -21.39 -22.18
N GLN A 466 13.18 -21.36 -21.59
CA GLN A 466 12.20 -22.46 -21.64
C GLN A 466 11.03 -22.16 -22.61
N MET A 467 11.16 -21.17 -23.50
CA MET A 467 10.08 -20.72 -24.39
C MET A 467 9.56 -21.81 -25.34
N THR A 468 10.42 -22.68 -25.86
CA THR A 468 10.00 -23.78 -26.75
C THR A 468 8.99 -24.70 -26.07
N SER A 469 9.26 -25.08 -24.83
CA SER A 469 8.33 -25.90 -24.01
C SER A 469 7.02 -25.16 -23.73
N LEU A 470 7.08 -23.83 -23.51
CA LEU A 470 5.90 -23.00 -23.32
C LEU A 470 5.03 -22.96 -24.57
N TYR A 471 5.60 -22.70 -25.75
CA TYR A 471 4.86 -22.62 -27.00
C TYR A 471 4.19 -23.95 -27.36
N ASN A 472 4.86 -25.08 -27.10
CA ASN A 472 4.24 -26.39 -27.28
C ASN A 472 3.04 -26.60 -26.34
N GLY A 473 3.13 -26.19 -25.09
CA GLY A 473 2.01 -26.21 -24.18
C GLY A 473 0.84 -25.32 -24.61
N ILE A 474 1.11 -24.12 -25.13
CA ILE A 474 0.10 -23.22 -25.70
C ILE A 474 -0.62 -23.89 -26.88
N ARG A 475 0.10 -24.47 -27.84
CA ARG A 475 -0.50 -25.19 -28.98
C ARG A 475 -1.44 -26.29 -28.51
N GLN A 476 -1.03 -27.09 -27.56
CA GLN A 476 -1.84 -28.16 -26.99
C GLN A 476 -3.15 -27.64 -26.36
N GLN A 477 -3.08 -26.50 -25.67
CA GLN A 477 -4.27 -25.90 -25.05
C GLN A 477 -5.23 -25.33 -26.13
N ILE A 478 -4.70 -24.69 -27.18
CA ILE A 478 -5.53 -24.16 -28.28
C ILE A 478 -6.17 -25.30 -29.06
N GLN A 479 -5.45 -26.39 -29.33
CA GLN A 479 -6.01 -27.59 -29.97
C GLN A 479 -7.15 -28.25 -29.18
N GLN A 480 -7.17 -28.05 -27.86
CA GLN A 480 -8.29 -28.45 -26.99
C GLN A 480 -9.45 -27.44 -27.02
N GLY A 481 -9.43 -26.47 -27.91
CA GLY A 481 -10.45 -25.44 -28.06
C GLY A 481 -10.38 -24.31 -27.02
N ARG A 482 -9.23 -24.09 -26.37
CA ARG A 482 -9.04 -23.04 -25.34
C ARG A 482 -8.43 -21.79 -25.93
N GLN A 483 -8.62 -20.67 -25.25
CA GLN A 483 -8.04 -19.39 -25.61
C GLN A 483 -6.92 -18.97 -24.64
N VAL A 484 -5.98 -18.17 -25.12
CA VAL A 484 -4.75 -17.83 -24.44
C VAL A 484 -4.54 -16.31 -24.43
N TYR A 485 -4.21 -15.75 -23.27
CA TYR A 485 -3.68 -14.40 -23.12
C TYR A 485 -2.15 -14.43 -23.10
N ILE A 486 -1.51 -13.53 -23.85
CA ILE A 486 -0.05 -13.27 -23.76
C ILE A 486 0.15 -11.78 -23.47
N VAL A 487 0.73 -11.49 -22.31
CA VAL A 487 0.89 -10.11 -21.82
C VAL A 487 2.36 -9.69 -21.82
N PHE A 488 2.63 -8.55 -22.43
CA PHE A 488 3.93 -7.88 -22.46
C PHE A 488 3.96 -6.73 -21.45
N PRO A 489 5.09 -6.47 -20.78
CA PRO A 489 5.22 -5.33 -19.86
C PRO A 489 5.22 -3.99 -20.62
N LEU A 490 4.75 -2.93 -19.95
CA LEU A 490 4.94 -1.53 -20.36
C LEU A 490 6.14 -0.95 -19.63
N ILE A 491 7.06 -0.28 -20.34
CA ILE A 491 8.18 0.45 -19.76
C ILE A 491 7.77 1.92 -19.65
N LYS A 492 7.48 2.43 -18.45
CA LYS A 492 6.99 3.79 -18.24
C LYS A 492 7.91 4.90 -18.79
N GLU A 493 9.20 4.62 -18.97
CA GLU A 493 10.19 5.62 -19.38
C GLU A 493 10.33 5.80 -20.90
N ASN A 494 9.78 4.88 -21.73
CA ASN A 494 9.97 4.94 -23.17
C ASN A 494 8.81 4.31 -23.96
N GLU A 495 7.63 4.95 -23.92
CA GLU A 495 6.40 4.49 -24.58
C GLU A 495 6.55 4.16 -26.09
N LYS A 496 7.58 4.73 -26.77
CA LYS A 496 7.87 4.41 -28.17
C LYS A 496 8.57 3.06 -28.31
N ASN A 497 9.39 2.65 -27.35
CA ASN A 497 10.09 1.37 -27.37
C ASN A 497 9.15 0.22 -27.01
N ASP A 498 8.22 0.44 -26.07
CA ASP A 498 7.24 -0.57 -25.64
C ASP A 498 6.33 -1.05 -26.77
N LEU A 499 5.91 -0.13 -27.63
CA LEU A 499 5.12 -0.47 -28.82
C LEU A 499 5.94 -1.28 -29.82
N LYS A 500 7.22 -0.93 -30.00
CA LYS A 500 8.12 -1.69 -30.89
C LYS A 500 8.37 -3.09 -30.36
N ASP A 501 8.50 -3.25 -29.03
CA ASP A 501 8.71 -4.55 -28.41
C ASP A 501 7.42 -5.40 -28.49
N LEU A 502 6.25 -4.81 -28.30
CA LEU A 502 4.98 -5.48 -28.54
C LEU A 502 4.79 -5.87 -30.00
N GLU A 503 5.09 -4.95 -30.94
CA GLU A 503 4.95 -5.21 -32.38
C GLU A 503 5.89 -6.32 -32.83
N LYS A 504 7.15 -6.27 -32.45
CA LYS A 504 8.11 -7.36 -32.72
C LYS A 504 7.68 -8.68 -32.10
N GLY A 505 7.20 -8.63 -30.83
CA GLY A 505 6.69 -9.82 -30.16
C GLY A 505 5.46 -10.38 -30.87
N TYR A 506 4.55 -9.53 -31.32
CA TYR A 506 3.38 -9.92 -32.10
C TYR A 506 3.75 -10.56 -33.43
N GLU A 507 4.67 -9.95 -34.20
CA GLU A 507 5.19 -10.50 -35.47
C GLU A 507 5.85 -11.87 -35.23
N SER A 508 6.68 -11.99 -34.21
CA SER A 508 7.29 -13.29 -33.85
C SER A 508 6.25 -14.34 -33.47
N LEU A 509 5.17 -13.96 -32.80
CA LEU A 509 4.10 -14.90 -32.45
C LEU A 509 3.29 -15.33 -33.67
N LEU A 510 3.11 -14.49 -34.68
CA LEU A 510 2.50 -14.87 -35.96
C LEU A 510 3.35 -15.95 -36.67
N GLU A 511 4.68 -15.82 -36.65
CA GLU A 511 5.58 -16.83 -37.22
C GLU A 511 5.56 -18.15 -36.39
N ILE A 512 5.49 -18.06 -35.07
CA ILE A 512 5.47 -19.22 -34.19
C ILE A 512 4.13 -19.96 -34.25
N PHE A 513 3.03 -19.24 -34.43
CA PHE A 513 1.66 -19.80 -34.43
C PHE A 513 0.91 -19.50 -35.75
N PRO A 514 1.41 -19.96 -36.90
CA PRO A 514 0.82 -19.62 -38.20
C PRO A 514 -0.59 -20.18 -38.40
N ASP A 515 -0.95 -21.23 -37.66
CA ASP A 515 -2.23 -21.92 -37.77
C ASP A 515 -3.33 -21.30 -36.90
N PHE A 516 -3.01 -20.27 -36.09
CA PHE A 516 -3.96 -19.68 -35.15
C PHE A 516 -4.15 -18.19 -35.38
N SER A 517 -5.37 -17.71 -35.21
CA SER A 517 -5.69 -16.29 -35.31
C SER A 517 -5.32 -15.55 -34.01
N ILE A 518 -4.63 -14.43 -34.16
CA ILE A 518 -4.13 -13.64 -33.03
C ILE A 518 -4.70 -12.22 -33.09
N SER A 519 -5.36 -11.81 -32.01
CA SER A 519 -5.78 -10.42 -31.77
C SER A 519 -4.70 -9.67 -31.00
N LYS A 520 -4.63 -8.35 -31.20
CA LYS A 520 -3.67 -7.44 -30.54
C LYS A 520 -4.39 -6.27 -29.89
N VAL A 521 -4.12 -6.00 -28.60
CA VAL A 521 -4.69 -4.87 -27.85
C VAL A 521 -3.64 -4.12 -27.05
N HIS A 522 -3.53 -2.80 -27.26
CA HIS A 522 -2.60 -1.95 -26.51
C HIS A 522 -3.15 -0.54 -26.25
N GLY A 523 -2.50 0.21 -25.34
CA GLY A 523 -2.97 1.50 -24.85
C GLY A 523 -3.24 2.58 -25.90
N LYS A 524 -2.48 2.59 -27.00
CA LYS A 524 -2.56 3.62 -28.05
C LYS A 524 -3.59 3.35 -29.16
N MET A 525 -4.24 2.18 -29.17
CA MET A 525 -5.34 1.91 -30.09
C MET A 525 -6.53 2.82 -29.78
N LYS A 526 -7.26 3.19 -30.82
CA LYS A 526 -8.54 3.88 -30.66
C LYS A 526 -9.53 3.00 -29.89
N PRO A 527 -10.42 3.57 -29.08
CA PRO A 527 -11.39 2.78 -28.32
C PRO A 527 -12.17 1.77 -29.20
N SER A 528 -12.62 2.18 -30.38
CA SER A 528 -13.35 1.32 -31.32
C SER A 528 -12.52 0.14 -31.85
N GLU A 529 -11.22 0.34 -32.07
CA GLU A 529 -10.33 -0.73 -32.52
C GLU A 529 -10.06 -1.75 -31.39
N LYS A 530 -9.89 -1.26 -30.16
CA LYS A 530 -9.76 -2.13 -28.97
C LYS A 530 -10.99 -2.99 -28.77
N GLU A 531 -12.16 -2.37 -28.93
CA GLU A 531 -13.44 -3.04 -28.75
C GLU A 531 -13.65 -4.14 -29.80
N GLU A 532 -13.30 -3.87 -31.05
CA GLU A 532 -13.39 -4.85 -32.14
C GLU A 532 -12.44 -6.04 -31.92
N GLU A 533 -11.18 -5.80 -31.57
CA GLU A 533 -10.23 -6.89 -31.28
C GLU A 533 -10.65 -7.71 -30.05
N MET A 534 -11.17 -7.06 -29.02
CA MET A 534 -11.74 -7.75 -27.86
C MET A 534 -12.98 -8.57 -28.23
N ARG A 535 -13.88 -8.03 -29.06
CA ARG A 535 -15.07 -8.75 -29.54
C ARG A 535 -14.69 -10.02 -30.29
N ARG A 536 -13.69 -9.94 -31.21
CA ARG A 536 -13.17 -11.10 -31.95
C ARG A 536 -12.60 -12.18 -31.01
N PHE A 537 -11.95 -11.75 -29.93
CA PHE A 537 -11.45 -12.71 -28.94
C PHE A 537 -12.58 -13.31 -28.09
N VAL A 538 -13.55 -12.53 -27.65
CA VAL A 538 -14.71 -13.01 -26.89
C VAL A 538 -15.57 -13.98 -27.70
N SER A 539 -15.78 -13.70 -29.00
CA SER A 539 -16.53 -14.59 -29.91
C SER A 539 -15.79 -15.89 -30.25
N GLY A 540 -14.50 -16.01 -29.95
CA GLY A 540 -13.68 -17.16 -30.28
C GLY A 540 -13.11 -17.15 -31.71
N GLU A 541 -13.30 -16.07 -32.48
CA GLU A 541 -12.68 -15.87 -33.80
C GLU A 541 -11.17 -15.91 -33.73
N THR A 542 -10.60 -15.41 -32.62
CA THR A 542 -9.18 -15.45 -32.33
C THR A 542 -8.89 -16.30 -31.09
N GLN A 543 -7.83 -17.12 -31.20
CA GLN A 543 -7.43 -18.05 -30.15
C GLN A 543 -6.41 -17.47 -29.18
N ILE A 544 -5.63 -16.50 -29.63
CA ILE A 544 -4.61 -15.82 -28.83
C ILE A 544 -4.92 -14.33 -28.79
N LEU A 545 -4.88 -13.73 -27.61
CA LEU A 545 -4.91 -12.30 -27.41
C LEU A 545 -3.57 -11.82 -26.88
N VAL A 546 -2.87 -11.02 -27.68
CA VAL A 546 -1.62 -10.36 -27.29
C VAL A 546 -1.93 -8.96 -26.81
N ALA A 547 -1.45 -8.63 -25.60
CA ALA A 547 -1.73 -7.31 -25.06
C ALA A 547 -0.62 -6.77 -24.16
N THR A 548 -0.69 -5.47 -23.91
CA THR A 548 0.01 -4.83 -22.78
C THR A 548 -0.88 -4.87 -21.53
N THR A 549 -0.47 -4.20 -20.45
CA THR A 549 -1.21 -4.11 -19.18
C THR A 549 -2.66 -3.61 -19.29
N VAL A 550 -3.10 -3.16 -20.45
CA VAL A 550 -4.46 -2.65 -20.72
C VAL A 550 -5.56 -3.70 -20.51
N ILE A 551 -5.21 -5.01 -20.46
CA ILE A 551 -6.17 -6.10 -20.11
C ILE A 551 -6.65 -6.03 -18.65
N GLU A 552 -6.17 -5.12 -17.85
CA GLU A 552 -6.68 -4.90 -16.48
C GLU A 552 -8.20 -4.65 -16.44
N VAL A 553 -8.81 -4.30 -17.58
CA VAL A 553 -10.23 -3.99 -17.66
C VAL A 553 -11.08 -5.25 -17.89
N GLY A 554 -11.66 -5.71 -16.87
CA GLY A 554 -12.79 -6.57 -16.51
C GLY A 554 -13.48 -7.51 -17.50
N VAL A 555 -13.05 -7.64 -18.75
CA VAL A 555 -13.73 -8.47 -19.75
C VAL A 555 -13.70 -9.96 -19.35
N ASN A 556 -14.88 -10.57 -19.29
CA ASN A 556 -15.03 -11.99 -18.95
C ASN A 556 -14.97 -12.84 -20.23
N VAL A 557 -13.95 -13.71 -20.33
CA VAL A 557 -13.85 -14.71 -21.40
C VAL A 557 -13.75 -16.10 -20.77
N PRO A 558 -14.86 -16.80 -20.59
CA PRO A 558 -14.89 -18.09 -19.87
C PRO A 558 -14.00 -19.16 -20.49
N ASN A 559 -13.79 -19.11 -21.82
CA ASN A 559 -12.95 -20.07 -22.56
C ASN A 559 -11.45 -19.78 -22.48
N ALA A 560 -11.05 -18.58 -22.04
CA ALA A 560 -9.65 -18.24 -21.83
C ALA A 560 -9.13 -18.88 -20.53
N SER A 561 -8.34 -19.93 -20.69
CA SER A 561 -7.83 -20.74 -19.58
C SER A 561 -6.32 -20.64 -19.36
N VAL A 562 -5.59 -19.93 -20.23
CA VAL A 562 -4.14 -19.76 -20.10
C VAL A 562 -3.79 -18.27 -20.14
N MET A 563 -3.04 -17.84 -19.13
CA MET A 563 -2.44 -16.52 -19.03
C MET A 563 -0.92 -16.67 -19.06
N VAL A 564 -0.26 -16.06 -20.01
CA VAL A 564 1.19 -15.98 -20.09
C VAL A 564 1.62 -14.54 -19.86
N ILE A 565 2.47 -14.31 -18.88
CA ILE A 565 3.01 -12.99 -18.56
C ILE A 565 4.50 -13.02 -18.83
N LEU A 566 4.91 -12.32 -19.88
CA LEU A 566 6.32 -12.19 -20.29
C LEU A 566 6.99 -11.11 -19.43
N ASP A 567 8.28 -11.30 -19.14
CA ASP A 567 9.04 -10.41 -18.25
C ASP A 567 8.30 -10.11 -16.93
N ALA A 568 7.76 -11.14 -16.30
CA ALA A 568 6.94 -11.02 -15.08
C ALA A 568 7.66 -10.28 -13.93
N GLN A 569 9.01 -10.24 -13.93
CA GLN A 569 9.81 -9.47 -12.98
C GLN A 569 9.55 -7.96 -13.01
N ARG A 570 8.98 -7.44 -14.10
CA ARG A 570 8.68 -6.01 -14.28
C ARG A 570 7.32 -5.59 -13.74
N PHE A 571 6.48 -6.56 -13.34
CA PHE A 571 5.14 -6.30 -12.81
C PHE A 571 5.15 -6.27 -11.28
N GLY A 572 4.29 -5.42 -10.71
CA GLY A 572 3.96 -5.48 -9.29
C GLY A 572 3.09 -6.69 -8.96
N LEU A 573 3.11 -7.14 -7.70
CA LEU A 573 2.33 -8.30 -7.24
C LEU A 573 0.83 -8.12 -7.49
N SER A 574 0.29 -6.94 -7.20
CA SER A 574 -1.13 -6.61 -7.44
C SER A 574 -1.50 -6.73 -8.93
N GLN A 575 -0.62 -6.30 -9.84
CA GLN A 575 -0.84 -6.43 -11.29
C GLN A 575 -0.79 -7.89 -11.74
N LEU A 576 0.19 -8.67 -11.26
CA LEU A 576 0.28 -10.10 -11.57
C LEU A 576 -0.97 -10.84 -11.10
N HIS A 577 -1.48 -10.50 -9.90
CA HIS A 577 -2.69 -11.10 -9.36
C HIS A 577 -3.93 -10.73 -10.18
N GLN A 578 -4.09 -9.48 -10.58
CA GLN A 578 -5.19 -9.05 -11.45
C GLN A 578 -5.17 -9.75 -12.80
N LEU A 579 -3.99 -9.85 -13.44
CA LEU A 579 -3.81 -10.57 -14.70
C LEU A 579 -4.14 -12.06 -14.54
N ARG A 580 -3.65 -12.71 -13.48
CA ARG A 580 -4.00 -14.09 -13.16
C ARG A 580 -5.50 -14.28 -13.04
N GLY A 581 -6.20 -13.36 -12.40
CA GLY A 581 -7.67 -13.40 -12.23
C GLY A 581 -8.49 -13.28 -13.52
N ARG A 582 -7.86 -12.97 -14.67
CA ARG A 582 -8.53 -12.94 -15.97
C ARG A 582 -8.82 -14.33 -16.54
N VAL A 583 -8.15 -15.35 -16.04
CA VAL A 583 -8.42 -16.76 -16.34
C VAL A 583 -9.06 -17.45 -15.13
N GLY A 584 -9.50 -18.70 -15.27
CA GLY A 584 -10.10 -19.45 -14.16
C GLY A 584 -11.59 -19.13 -13.91
N ARG A 585 -12.28 -18.58 -14.90
CA ARG A 585 -13.72 -18.29 -14.82
C ARG A 585 -14.62 -19.40 -15.36
N GLY A 586 -14.04 -20.39 -16.04
CA GLY A 586 -14.72 -21.58 -16.54
C GLY A 586 -14.53 -22.80 -15.61
N ALA A 587 -15.26 -23.89 -15.91
CA ALA A 587 -15.18 -25.15 -15.16
C ALA A 587 -13.86 -25.94 -15.38
N LYS A 588 -13.06 -25.56 -16.39
CA LYS A 588 -11.82 -26.26 -16.77
C LYS A 588 -10.63 -25.71 -15.96
N GLN A 589 -9.59 -26.55 -15.78
CA GLN A 589 -8.33 -26.12 -15.14
C GLN A 589 -7.71 -24.98 -15.92
N SER A 590 -7.27 -23.94 -15.23
CA SER A 590 -6.61 -22.76 -15.80
C SER A 590 -5.19 -22.60 -15.28
N TYR A 591 -4.35 -21.99 -16.10
CA TYR A 591 -2.92 -21.84 -15.88
C TYR A 591 -2.50 -20.39 -16.01
N CYS A 592 -1.62 -19.96 -15.12
CA CYS A 592 -0.91 -18.68 -15.21
C CYS A 592 0.59 -18.94 -15.27
N ILE A 593 1.23 -18.58 -16.37
CA ILE A 593 2.65 -18.83 -16.59
C ILE A 593 3.39 -17.49 -16.48
N LEU A 594 4.28 -17.39 -15.48
CA LEU A 594 5.13 -16.25 -15.24
C LEU A 594 6.49 -16.51 -15.88
N VAL A 595 6.84 -15.77 -16.91
CA VAL A 595 8.13 -15.89 -17.61
C VAL A 595 9.05 -14.79 -17.13
N THR A 596 10.26 -15.15 -16.69
CA THR A 596 11.27 -14.19 -16.19
C THR A 596 12.64 -14.44 -16.80
N SER A 597 13.51 -13.43 -16.75
CA SER A 597 14.91 -13.62 -17.03
C SER A 597 15.58 -14.45 -15.92
N TYR A 598 16.68 -15.15 -16.25
CA TYR A 598 17.43 -15.96 -15.28
C TYR A 598 18.04 -15.11 -14.16
N LYS A 599 18.49 -13.88 -14.47
CA LYS A 599 19.07 -12.95 -13.50
C LYS A 599 17.95 -12.11 -12.87
N MET A 600 17.60 -12.44 -11.64
CA MET A 600 16.61 -11.72 -10.84
C MET A 600 17.21 -11.27 -9.50
N SER A 601 16.72 -10.15 -8.97
CA SER A 601 16.99 -9.74 -7.59
C SER A 601 16.29 -10.70 -6.61
N GLU A 602 16.80 -10.77 -5.37
CA GLU A 602 16.18 -11.58 -4.31
C GLU A 602 14.72 -11.16 -4.03
N GLU A 603 14.46 -9.87 -4.09
CA GLU A 603 13.11 -9.30 -3.92
C GLU A 603 12.16 -9.76 -5.04
N THR A 604 12.62 -9.71 -6.29
CA THR A 604 11.84 -10.20 -7.44
C THR A 604 11.54 -11.69 -7.31
N ARG A 605 12.52 -12.49 -6.87
CA ARG A 605 12.31 -13.92 -6.63
C ARG A 605 11.22 -14.15 -5.60
N LYS A 606 11.27 -13.46 -4.46
CA LYS A 606 10.22 -13.53 -3.42
C LYS A 606 8.83 -13.20 -3.97
N ARG A 607 8.72 -12.18 -4.86
CA ARG A 607 7.44 -11.84 -5.51
C ARG A 607 6.90 -12.97 -6.39
N ILE A 608 7.75 -13.59 -7.20
CA ILE A 608 7.36 -14.71 -8.06
C ILE A 608 6.98 -15.94 -7.24
N ASP A 609 7.77 -16.26 -6.20
CA ASP A 609 7.51 -17.40 -5.31
C ASP A 609 6.14 -17.28 -4.64
N ILE A 610 5.81 -16.10 -4.07
CA ILE A 610 4.50 -15.83 -3.46
C ILE A 610 3.35 -16.04 -4.46
N MET A 611 3.52 -15.58 -5.70
CA MET A 611 2.50 -15.78 -6.75
C MET A 611 2.28 -17.26 -7.08
N CYS A 612 3.31 -18.09 -6.97
CA CYS A 612 3.22 -19.53 -7.20
C CYS A 612 2.67 -20.30 -5.98
N GLU A 613 2.94 -19.82 -4.76
CA GLU A 613 2.54 -20.49 -3.51
C GLU A 613 1.06 -20.30 -3.18
N THR A 614 0.46 -19.15 -3.50
CA THR A 614 -0.91 -18.84 -3.08
C THR A 614 -1.76 -18.25 -4.18
N ASN A 615 -3.04 -18.61 -4.14
CA ASN A 615 -4.10 -17.99 -4.94
C ASN A 615 -4.87 -16.90 -4.16
N ASP A 616 -4.65 -16.79 -2.86
CA ASP A 616 -5.32 -15.82 -1.99
C ASP A 616 -4.81 -14.40 -2.27
N GLY A 617 -5.68 -13.57 -2.83
CA GLY A 617 -5.36 -12.19 -3.18
C GLY A 617 -5.05 -11.30 -1.98
N PHE A 618 -5.61 -11.57 -0.80
CA PHE A 618 -5.32 -10.81 0.41
C PHE A 618 -3.92 -11.09 0.93
N ARG A 619 -3.48 -12.35 0.92
CA ARG A 619 -2.10 -12.74 1.26
C ARG A 619 -1.09 -12.12 0.29
N ILE A 620 -1.42 -12.08 -1.01
CA ILE A 620 -0.58 -11.44 -2.04
C ILE A 620 -0.49 -9.94 -1.79
N ALA A 621 -1.60 -9.29 -1.47
CA ALA A 621 -1.63 -7.85 -1.19
C ALA A 621 -0.85 -7.49 0.09
N GLU A 622 -0.93 -8.29 1.14
CA GLU A 622 -0.11 -8.12 2.36
C GLU A 622 1.38 -8.30 2.07
N ALA A 623 1.73 -9.26 1.23
CA ALA A 623 3.12 -9.47 0.82
C ALA A 623 3.63 -8.32 -0.05
N ASP A 624 2.81 -7.81 -0.99
CA ASP A 624 3.14 -6.64 -1.83
C ASP A 624 3.43 -5.42 -0.95
N LEU A 625 2.57 -5.18 0.05
CA LEU A 625 2.73 -4.08 0.99
C LEU A 625 4.04 -4.20 1.82
N LYS A 626 4.38 -5.41 2.28
CA LYS A 626 5.62 -5.68 3.04
C LYS A 626 6.89 -5.54 2.19
N LEU A 627 6.84 -5.92 0.91
CA LEU A 627 8.00 -5.89 0.02
C LEU A 627 8.30 -4.49 -0.52
N ARG A 628 7.28 -3.65 -0.77
CA ARG A 628 7.47 -2.27 -1.26
C ARG A 628 8.17 -1.35 -0.28
N GLY A 629 8.02 -1.59 1.02
CA GLY A 629 8.58 -0.71 2.06
C GLY A 629 7.85 0.65 2.17
N PRO A 630 8.26 1.51 3.13
CA PRO A 630 7.56 2.76 3.43
C PRO A 630 7.68 3.87 2.35
N GLY A 631 8.59 3.74 1.38
CA GLY A 631 8.84 4.78 0.37
C GLY A 631 7.98 4.70 -0.89
N ASP A 632 7.39 3.55 -1.20
CA ASP A 632 6.69 3.30 -2.48
C ASP A 632 5.16 3.35 -2.38
N LEU A 633 4.61 3.90 -1.30
CA LEU A 633 3.18 4.23 -1.21
C LEU A 633 2.76 5.37 -2.16
N GLU A 634 3.67 5.88 -2.99
CA GLU A 634 3.37 6.86 -4.05
C GLU A 634 2.31 6.38 -5.05
N GLY A 635 2.08 5.07 -5.19
CA GLY A 635 0.93 4.53 -5.93
C GLY A 635 -0.43 4.86 -5.29
N THR A 636 -0.47 5.27 -4.02
CA THR A 636 -1.66 5.74 -3.30
C THR A 636 -1.96 7.23 -3.53
N GLN A 637 -1.12 7.97 -4.26
CA GLN A 637 -1.44 9.34 -4.70
C GLN A 637 -2.72 9.41 -5.56
N GLN A 638 -3.17 8.28 -6.11
CA GLN A 638 -4.48 8.20 -6.78
C GLN A 638 -5.67 8.35 -5.81
N SER A 639 -5.47 8.11 -4.52
CA SER A 639 -6.47 8.36 -3.47
C SER A 639 -6.35 9.75 -2.81
N GLY A 640 -5.36 10.56 -3.20
CA GLY A 640 -5.17 11.93 -2.69
C GLY A 640 -4.60 12.01 -1.27
N ILE A 641 -4.17 10.89 -0.67
CA ILE A 641 -3.70 10.84 0.72
C ILE A 641 -2.22 10.49 0.74
N ALA A 642 -1.37 11.49 0.94
CA ALA A 642 -0.01 11.27 1.42
C ALA A 642 -0.07 11.22 2.96
N PHE A 643 0.04 10.03 3.55
CA PHE A 643 0.29 9.92 4.99
C PHE A 643 1.77 10.23 5.21
N ASP A 644 2.06 11.42 5.70
CA ASP A 644 3.41 11.79 6.16
C ASP A 644 3.63 11.20 7.56
N LEU A 645 3.72 9.85 7.63
CA LEU A 645 4.01 9.13 8.86
C LEU A 645 5.52 9.22 9.14
N LYS A 646 5.87 9.68 10.35
CA LYS A 646 7.26 9.90 10.75
C LYS A 646 7.94 8.63 11.28
N ILE A 647 7.18 7.77 11.95
CA ILE A 647 7.72 6.57 12.62
C ILE A 647 6.91 5.31 12.35
N ALA A 648 5.59 5.42 12.19
CA ALA A 648 4.74 4.27 11.93
C ALA A 648 4.82 3.84 10.46
N ASP A 649 4.71 2.55 10.23
CA ASP A 649 4.66 1.93 8.91
C ASP A 649 3.40 1.06 8.82
N ILE A 650 2.40 1.52 8.05
CA ILE A 650 1.11 0.82 7.92
C ILE A 650 1.29 -0.62 7.45
N ALA A 651 2.32 -0.89 6.66
CA ALA A 651 2.62 -2.22 6.15
C ALA A 651 3.11 -3.19 7.23
N ARG A 652 3.87 -2.68 8.18
CA ARG A 652 4.52 -3.47 9.23
C ARG A 652 3.77 -3.43 10.55
N ASP A 653 3.11 -2.31 10.82
CA ASP A 653 2.47 -2.04 12.12
C ASP A 653 0.97 -2.33 12.11
N GLY A 654 0.48 -3.26 11.28
CA GLY A 654 -0.93 -3.57 11.08
C GLY A 654 -1.72 -3.87 12.36
N GLN A 655 -1.11 -4.55 13.34
CA GLN A 655 -1.74 -4.80 14.64
C GLN A 655 -1.95 -3.50 15.42
N LEU A 656 -0.97 -2.58 15.38
CA LEU A 656 -1.09 -1.27 16.01
C LEU A 656 -2.12 -0.39 15.31
N VAL A 657 -2.25 -0.47 14.00
CA VAL A 657 -3.32 0.24 13.24
C VAL A 657 -4.69 -0.21 13.73
N GLN A 658 -4.91 -1.53 13.85
CA GLN A 658 -6.18 -2.07 14.34
C GLN A 658 -6.46 -1.62 15.77
N LEU A 659 -5.48 -1.76 16.67
CA LEU A 659 -5.60 -1.33 18.05
C LEU A 659 -5.91 0.16 18.18
N ALA A 660 -5.20 0.99 17.41
CA ALA A 660 -5.41 2.43 17.38
C ALA A 660 -6.82 2.80 16.89
N ARG A 661 -7.35 2.07 15.90
CA ARG A 661 -8.71 2.26 15.38
C ARG A 661 -9.76 1.86 16.43
N ASP A 662 -9.58 0.71 17.08
CA ASP A 662 -10.53 0.22 18.09
C ASP A 662 -10.65 1.20 19.26
N GLU A 663 -9.54 1.75 19.74
CA GLU A 663 -9.53 2.77 20.79
C GLU A 663 -10.13 4.10 20.32
N ALA A 664 -9.82 4.55 19.13
CA ALA A 664 -10.39 5.76 18.53
C ALA A 664 -11.92 5.62 18.33
N GLN A 665 -12.39 4.44 17.93
CA GLN A 665 -13.81 4.16 17.73
C GLN A 665 -14.57 4.24 19.07
N LYS A 666 -14.06 3.64 20.14
CA LYS A 666 -14.64 3.75 21.49
C LYS A 666 -14.84 5.22 21.91
N ILE A 667 -13.86 6.06 21.61
CA ILE A 667 -13.94 7.49 21.96
C ILE A 667 -15.02 8.19 21.15
N ILE A 668 -15.09 7.96 19.84
CA ILE A 668 -16.13 8.56 18.97
C ILE A 668 -17.53 8.07 19.38
N GLU A 669 -17.69 6.82 19.77
CA GLU A 669 -18.97 6.28 20.26
C GLU A 669 -19.40 6.93 21.58
N HIS A 670 -18.45 7.16 22.51
CA HIS A 670 -18.74 7.79 23.79
C HIS A 670 -18.89 9.32 23.70
N ASP A 671 -18.15 9.98 22.79
CA ASP A 671 -18.17 11.42 22.59
C ASP A 671 -18.34 11.81 21.11
N PRO A 672 -19.48 11.50 20.50
CA PRO A 672 -19.71 11.80 19.08
C PRO A 672 -19.76 13.31 18.76
N THR A 673 -19.88 14.17 19.79
CA THR A 673 -19.91 15.64 19.65
C THR A 673 -18.56 16.29 19.89
N CYS A 674 -17.57 15.55 20.33
CA CYS A 674 -16.21 16.03 20.68
C CYS A 674 -16.24 17.13 21.76
N GLN A 675 -17.10 17.01 22.78
CA GLN A 675 -17.33 18.03 23.78
C GLN A 675 -17.08 17.57 25.23
N LYS A 676 -16.96 16.27 25.47
CA LYS A 676 -16.75 15.76 26.83
C LYS A 676 -15.38 16.16 27.37
N VAL A 677 -15.39 16.64 28.62
CA VAL A 677 -14.18 17.15 29.33
C VAL A 677 -13.10 16.06 29.44
N GLU A 678 -13.49 14.81 29.66
CA GLU A 678 -12.57 13.68 29.79
C GLU A 678 -11.71 13.42 28.55
N TYR A 679 -12.20 13.82 27.35
CA TYR A 679 -11.49 13.69 26.07
C TYR A 679 -10.90 15.00 25.57
N GLN A 680 -10.97 16.09 26.36
CA GLN A 680 -10.53 17.42 25.93
C GLN A 680 -9.08 17.42 25.46
N LEU A 681 -8.19 16.71 26.15
CA LEU A 681 -6.77 16.57 25.78
C LEU A 681 -6.61 16.05 24.34
N LEU A 682 -7.41 15.05 23.97
CA LEU A 682 -7.38 14.45 22.63
C LEU A 682 -7.83 15.44 21.56
N TRP A 683 -8.93 16.15 21.83
CA TRP A 683 -9.51 17.10 20.87
C TRP A 683 -8.64 18.34 20.70
N GLU A 684 -7.99 18.81 21.74
CA GLU A 684 -7.03 19.92 21.67
C GLU A 684 -5.81 19.55 20.81
N HIS A 685 -5.20 18.41 21.10
CA HIS A 685 -4.05 17.95 20.31
C HIS A 685 -4.42 17.67 18.84
N LEU A 686 -5.59 17.07 18.59
CA LEU A 686 -6.08 16.89 17.21
C LEU A 686 -6.27 18.22 16.47
N LYS A 687 -6.69 19.29 17.16
CA LYS A 687 -6.77 20.64 16.57
C LYS A 687 -5.40 21.22 16.27
N GLU A 688 -4.39 20.98 17.11
CA GLU A 688 -3.01 21.39 16.87
C GLU A 688 -2.43 20.72 15.63
N LEU A 689 -2.56 19.41 15.50
CA LEU A 689 -2.12 18.64 14.34
C LEU A 689 -2.73 19.13 13.03
N ARG A 690 -3.96 19.64 13.05
CA ARG A 690 -4.62 20.22 11.88
C ARG A 690 -4.05 21.57 11.44
N LYS A 691 -3.52 22.36 12.36
CA LYS A 691 -2.90 23.67 12.06
C LYS A 691 -1.54 23.52 11.39
N THR A 692 -0.84 22.44 11.63
CA THR A 692 0.52 22.17 11.14
C THR A 692 0.61 21.52 9.75
N ASN A 693 -0.38 21.76 8.86
CA ASN A 693 -0.34 21.38 7.42
C ASN A 693 -0.59 19.92 7.04
N ILE A 694 -1.16 19.12 7.89
CA ILE A 694 -1.70 17.84 7.40
C ILE A 694 -3.10 18.12 6.84
N ASN A 695 -3.21 18.26 5.53
CA ASN A 695 -4.49 18.55 4.86
C ASN A 695 -5.35 17.27 4.79
N TRP A 696 -5.81 16.83 5.97
CA TRP A 696 -6.65 15.64 6.14
C TRP A 696 -8.05 15.82 5.55
N SER A 697 -8.42 17.04 5.12
CA SER A 697 -9.71 17.35 4.51
C SER A 697 -9.82 16.89 3.07
N SER A 698 -8.74 16.50 2.42
CA SER A 698 -8.75 15.94 1.06
C SER A 698 -9.05 14.44 1.02
N ILE A 699 -9.28 13.82 2.17
CA ILE A 699 -9.58 12.38 2.32
C ILE A 699 -11.06 12.05 2.08
N SER A 700 -11.89 13.07 1.88
CA SER A 700 -13.34 12.90 1.69
C SER A 700 -13.76 12.97 0.24
#